data_f07289a5ac120f8a714450cf4b306a09
#
_entry.id   f07289a5ac120f8a714450cf4b306a09
#
_cell.length_a   1.000
_cell.length_b   1.000
_cell.length_c   1.000
_cell.angle_alpha   90.00
_cell.angle_beta   90.00
_cell.angle_gamma   90.00
#
_symmetry.space_group_name_H-M   'P 1'
#
loop_
_entity.id
_entity.type
_entity.pdbx_description
1 polymer ?
#
loop_
_entity_poly.entity_id
_entity_poly.type
_entity_poly.pdbx_seq_one_letter_code
_entity_poly.pdbx_strand_id
1 'polypeptide(L)'
;MDPRLSHAHGALAGLALGDALGMPTQEMSPAQIRAVYGRITGLVDGDASQPYAPGMPAGSITDDTEQALLVASLLIRGWGSSSGRVSLNTVEFAHTLLAWEDSMIERGSLDLLGPSTKAALERVRAGEDPLTVGGEGTTNGAAMRVTPIGIAVSTEDPEAFAEAVWSSCRVTHATRQGFQSAALVAAAVSMGIDTARSTSPNLRGLLWKAVTYVDSLPEHGAWTPDPDVVAATRRAMQLAVNPASSSLECLVKQVGTSVASAHAIPMAFALLARDPSPQALMDAANIGGDTDTIGAIAGAILGAALGVEVLPTDSLSMIEEISHLGLSTVAGDLLVLRDQAIVGRQEDAATDASSDARPEVSHGVASPEAPAPTSSPASPTGRVVLMGQILVDRVLQGTGPIYGGGSGRGTDEGIHVGAGFSALVAARRMGAEAISLSPIGDGPNASLIEEALKREGIVDAGPRVPDCDNAMRTVLIARNGSCTIIATKGAEAMAPENVWANYVCSLHPVDVLYIDGSLMDHPANRIAAENALRALPEGVRVVLDVSPTIGIPNGLPSSAIISMNYEESQVLWTRIPEKERQFLSWTPADNAATTLASRLHRDVLVHKDANGAYFAPYAPSDALPTFHIPTPRIRAVDSNGAGDAHSGVLSACLTQGVSLKRALLLANCAGALASTAAGPATCPPRAQIETAADALAEQED
;
A
#
# COMPACT_ATOMS: atom_id res chain seq x y z
N MET A 1 33.90 10.42 16.49
CA MET A 1 32.91 9.40 16.80
C MET A 1 31.93 9.37 15.65
N ASP A 2 31.54 8.22 15.16
CA ASP A 2 30.53 8.12 14.06
C ASP A 2 29.21 8.72 14.56
N PRO A 3 28.64 9.74 13.91
CA PRO A 3 27.38 10.34 14.34
C PRO A 3 26.22 9.33 14.35
N ARG A 4 26.29 8.26 13.54
CA ARG A 4 25.28 7.18 13.53
C ARG A 4 25.26 6.37 14.83
N LEU A 5 26.37 6.34 15.58
CA LEU A 5 26.41 5.59 16.84
C LEU A 5 25.46 6.19 17.89
N SER A 6 25.32 7.53 17.97
CA SER A 6 24.33 8.16 18.83
C SER A 6 22.91 7.75 18.45
N HIS A 7 22.60 7.66 17.17
CA HIS A 7 21.27 7.27 16.66
C HIS A 7 20.99 5.77 16.85
N ALA A 8 21.97 4.90 16.59
CA ALA A 8 21.85 3.45 16.81
C ALA A 8 21.72 3.11 18.31
N HIS A 9 22.55 3.76 19.15
CA HIS A 9 22.41 3.67 20.61
C HIS A 9 21.06 4.24 21.07
N GLY A 10 20.66 5.40 20.53
CA GLY A 10 19.36 6.00 20.78
C GLY A 10 18.19 5.07 20.46
N ALA A 11 18.27 4.29 19.38
CA ALA A 11 17.26 3.31 19.03
C ALA A 11 17.08 2.22 20.09
N LEU A 12 18.17 1.62 20.57
CA LEU A 12 18.11 0.59 21.61
C LEU A 12 17.78 1.18 22.99
N ALA A 13 18.36 2.34 23.33
CA ALA A 13 18.08 3.02 24.59
C ALA A 13 16.64 3.55 24.66
N GLY A 14 16.12 4.05 23.52
CA GLY A 14 14.72 4.49 23.42
C GLY A 14 13.73 3.33 23.52
N LEU A 15 14.06 2.18 22.91
CA LEU A 15 13.30 0.95 23.06
C LEU A 15 13.21 0.56 24.53
N ALA A 16 14.34 0.43 25.23
CA ALA A 16 14.37 0.06 26.65
C ALA A 16 13.68 1.09 27.56
N LEU A 17 13.80 2.38 27.23
CA LEU A 17 13.11 3.44 27.99
C LEU A 17 11.59 3.38 27.81
N GLY A 18 11.11 3.18 26.57
CA GLY A 18 9.69 3.08 26.28
C GLY A 18 9.04 1.86 26.93
N ASP A 19 9.72 0.73 26.87
CA ASP A 19 9.40 -0.54 27.54
C ASP A 19 9.30 -0.32 29.06
N ALA A 20 10.37 0.16 29.71
CA ALA A 20 10.39 0.38 31.17
C ALA A 20 9.39 1.43 31.67
N LEU A 21 9.00 2.41 30.83
CA LEU A 21 7.94 3.37 31.16
C LEU A 21 6.54 2.75 31.06
N GLY A 22 6.33 1.84 30.09
CA GLY A 22 5.06 1.19 29.85
C GLY A 22 4.81 -0.01 30.77
N MET A 23 5.85 -0.73 31.20
CA MET A 23 5.78 -1.92 32.04
C MET A 23 4.82 -1.78 33.25
N PRO A 24 4.84 -0.69 34.03
CA PRO A 24 3.95 -0.56 35.20
C PRO A 24 2.48 -0.48 34.85
N THR A 25 2.14 -0.14 33.61
CA THR A 25 0.75 0.14 33.18
C THR A 25 0.23 -0.83 32.11
N GLN A 26 1.04 -1.83 31.73
CA GLN A 26 0.70 -2.88 30.75
C GLN A 26 -0.64 -3.54 31.10
N GLU A 27 -1.52 -3.66 30.07
CA GLU A 27 -2.88 -4.22 30.15
C GLU A 27 -3.83 -3.50 31.15
N MET A 28 -3.44 -2.35 31.69
CA MET A 28 -4.33 -1.52 32.50
C MET A 28 -5.16 -0.59 31.61
N SER A 29 -6.41 -0.35 32.02
CA SER A 29 -7.20 0.72 31.38
C SER A 29 -6.71 2.11 31.83
N PRO A 30 -6.96 3.19 31.04
CA PRO A 30 -6.60 4.55 31.45
C PRO A 30 -7.21 4.99 32.77
N ALA A 31 -8.35 4.40 33.17
CA ALA A 31 -8.99 4.66 34.45
C ALA A 31 -8.23 4.02 35.61
N GLN A 32 -7.75 2.78 35.44
CA GLN A 32 -6.92 2.08 36.43
C GLN A 32 -5.58 2.79 36.61
N ILE A 33 -4.91 3.19 35.52
CA ILE A 33 -3.66 3.95 35.56
C ILE A 33 -3.84 5.21 36.38
N ARG A 34 -4.88 5.98 36.11
CA ARG A 34 -5.19 7.19 36.90
C ARG A 34 -5.47 6.91 38.36
N ALA A 35 -6.12 5.79 38.67
CA ALA A 35 -6.46 5.45 40.07
C ALA A 35 -5.23 5.01 40.86
N VAL A 36 -4.28 4.28 40.24
CA VAL A 36 -3.09 3.73 40.90
C VAL A 36 -1.95 4.73 40.89
N TYR A 37 -1.62 5.32 39.74
CA TYR A 37 -0.43 6.15 39.54
C TYR A 37 -0.74 7.65 39.35
N GLY A 38 -2.00 8.04 39.20
CA GLY A 38 -2.37 9.38 38.74
C GLY A 38 -1.98 9.59 37.29
N ARG A 39 -0.78 10.05 37.01
CA ARG A 39 -0.17 10.15 35.68
C ARG A 39 1.28 9.72 35.75
N ILE A 40 1.67 8.80 34.88
CA ILE A 40 3.07 8.41 34.69
C ILE A 40 3.82 9.58 34.07
N THR A 41 4.90 10.02 34.70
CA THR A 41 5.78 11.12 34.26
C THR A 41 7.25 10.74 34.33
N GLY A 42 7.58 9.49 34.60
CA GLY A 42 8.90 8.91 34.73
C GLY A 42 8.82 7.45 35.09
N LEU A 43 9.94 6.80 35.31
CA LEU A 43 10.02 5.41 35.74
C LEU A 43 9.42 5.24 37.15
N VAL A 44 8.57 4.24 37.33
CA VAL A 44 7.91 3.90 38.60
C VAL A 44 7.87 2.38 38.78
N ASP A 45 7.74 1.92 40.04
CA ASP A 45 7.59 0.50 40.33
C ASP A 45 6.25 -0.02 39.83
N GLY A 46 6.21 -1.29 39.43
CA GLY A 46 4.96 -1.99 39.14
C GLY A 46 4.12 -2.16 40.39
N ASP A 47 2.86 -1.68 40.38
CA ASP A 47 1.93 -1.85 41.52
C ASP A 47 1.63 -3.33 41.76
N ALA A 48 1.33 -3.69 42.99
CA ALA A 48 0.97 -5.05 43.39
C ALA A 48 -0.26 -5.63 42.65
N SER A 49 -1.11 -4.76 42.10
CA SER A 49 -2.28 -5.13 41.28
C SER A 49 -1.98 -5.31 39.80
N GLN A 50 -0.76 -5.01 39.36
CA GLN A 50 -0.35 -5.16 37.98
C GLN A 50 -0.25 -6.66 37.61
N PRO A 51 -0.91 -7.14 36.53
CA PRO A 51 -1.06 -8.57 36.27
C PRO A 51 0.23 -9.27 35.81
N TYR A 52 1.16 -8.56 35.15
CA TYR A 52 2.36 -9.13 34.53
C TYR A 52 3.65 -8.75 35.26
N ALA A 53 3.69 -7.56 35.85
CA ALA A 53 4.87 -6.98 36.48
C ALA A 53 4.64 -6.53 37.95
N PRO A 54 3.96 -7.33 38.81
CA PRO A 54 3.65 -6.91 40.16
C PRO A 54 4.94 -6.77 40.99
N GLY A 55 5.18 -5.53 41.48
CA GLY A 55 6.34 -5.22 42.31
C GLY A 55 7.68 -5.18 41.55
N MET A 56 7.69 -5.19 40.21
CA MET A 56 8.91 -4.98 39.46
C MET A 56 9.47 -3.56 39.71
N PRO A 57 10.79 -3.43 39.96
CA PRO A 57 11.41 -2.12 40.25
C PRO A 57 11.31 -1.15 39.07
N ALA A 58 11.22 0.14 39.35
CA ALA A 58 11.30 1.20 38.35
C ALA A 58 12.56 1.05 37.48
N GLY A 59 12.41 1.06 36.16
CA GLY A 59 13.53 0.86 35.22
C GLY A 59 13.76 -0.61 34.81
N SER A 60 12.96 -1.56 35.32
CA SER A 60 12.94 -2.90 34.77
C SER A 60 12.38 -2.92 33.34
N ILE A 61 12.95 -3.76 32.52
CA ILE A 61 12.52 -4.03 31.14
C ILE A 61 11.70 -5.31 31.08
N THR A 62 10.98 -5.51 29.96
CA THR A 62 10.14 -6.67 29.70
C THR A 62 10.69 -7.54 28.54
N ASP A 63 9.86 -8.41 28.01
CA ASP A 63 10.18 -9.25 26.86
C ASP A 63 10.46 -8.43 25.58
N ASP A 64 9.94 -7.21 25.45
CA ASP A 64 10.21 -6.30 24.32
C ASP A 64 11.71 -6.05 24.15
N THR A 65 12.37 -5.60 25.21
CA THR A 65 13.82 -5.31 25.16
C THR A 65 14.65 -6.59 25.16
N GLU A 66 14.30 -7.58 26.00
CA GLU A 66 15.04 -8.84 26.08
C GLU A 66 15.06 -9.58 24.73
N GLN A 67 13.91 -9.73 24.05
CA GLN A 67 13.84 -10.38 22.75
C GLN A 67 14.52 -9.57 21.64
N ALA A 68 14.48 -8.23 21.69
CA ALA A 68 15.26 -7.41 20.76
C ALA A 68 16.77 -7.68 20.91
N LEU A 69 17.29 -7.79 22.14
CA LEU A 69 18.69 -8.11 22.38
C LEU A 69 19.07 -9.53 21.98
N LEU A 70 18.14 -10.51 22.07
CA LEU A 70 18.33 -11.84 21.48
C LEU A 70 18.51 -11.76 19.96
N VAL A 71 17.67 -10.99 19.27
CA VAL A 71 17.80 -10.75 17.82
C VAL A 71 19.15 -10.11 17.51
N ALA A 72 19.57 -9.06 18.24
CA ALA A 72 20.88 -8.43 18.08
C ALA A 72 22.03 -9.44 18.23
N SER A 73 21.99 -10.24 19.29
CA SER A 73 23.01 -11.25 19.59
C SER A 73 23.13 -12.32 18.50
N LEU A 74 22.01 -12.76 17.93
CA LEU A 74 21.99 -13.72 16.82
C LEU A 74 22.55 -13.12 15.52
N LEU A 75 22.21 -11.87 15.20
CA LEU A 75 22.78 -11.17 14.05
C LEU A 75 24.29 -11.03 14.15
N ILE A 76 24.80 -10.59 15.31
CA ILE A 76 26.22 -10.36 15.54
C ILE A 76 27.00 -11.68 15.47
N ARG A 77 26.50 -12.77 16.06
CA ARG A 77 27.14 -14.08 16.02
C ARG A 77 27.05 -14.77 14.65
N GLY A 78 25.95 -14.58 13.93
CA GLY A 78 25.70 -15.25 12.65
C GLY A 78 26.43 -14.66 11.46
N TRP A 79 27.05 -13.49 11.60
CA TRP A 79 27.65 -12.76 10.48
C TRP A 79 28.78 -13.51 9.75
N GLY A 80 29.60 -14.26 10.41
CA GLY A 80 30.71 -15.00 9.77
C GLY A 80 30.31 -16.21 8.92
N SER A 81 29.02 -16.61 8.95
CA SER A 81 28.51 -17.81 8.28
C SER A 81 27.66 -17.50 7.04
N SER A 82 27.36 -16.25 6.75
CA SER A 82 26.43 -15.81 5.72
C SER A 82 27.13 -15.27 4.48
N SER A 83 26.51 -15.42 3.33
CA SER A 83 26.93 -14.92 2.01
C SER A 83 26.91 -13.38 1.87
N GLY A 84 27.40 -12.62 2.86
CA GLY A 84 27.43 -11.15 2.82
C GLY A 84 26.07 -10.46 3.08
N ARG A 85 25.00 -11.20 3.40
CA ARG A 85 23.67 -10.66 3.71
C ARG A 85 23.33 -10.81 5.19
N VAL A 86 22.76 -9.77 5.78
CA VAL A 86 22.27 -9.78 7.16
C VAL A 86 20.90 -10.47 7.20
N SER A 87 20.83 -11.65 7.83
CA SER A 87 19.57 -12.36 8.05
C SER A 87 19.69 -13.26 9.29
N LEU A 88 18.56 -13.56 9.93
CA LEU A 88 18.51 -14.50 11.05
C LEU A 88 18.41 -15.94 10.56
N ASN A 89 19.12 -16.85 11.21
CA ASN A 89 18.82 -18.27 11.10
C ASN A 89 17.49 -18.54 11.83
N THR A 90 16.45 -18.80 11.06
CA THR A 90 15.08 -18.96 11.56
C THR A 90 14.92 -20.11 12.56
N VAL A 91 15.61 -21.23 12.35
CA VAL A 91 15.55 -22.41 13.25
C VAL A 91 16.28 -22.11 14.56
N GLU A 92 17.47 -21.53 14.49
CA GLU A 92 18.23 -21.10 15.68
C GLU A 92 17.44 -20.08 16.50
N PHE A 93 16.78 -19.13 15.83
CA PHE A 93 15.95 -18.13 16.49
C PHE A 93 14.75 -18.76 17.21
N ALA A 94 14.07 -19.73 16.62
CA ALA A 94 12.99 -20.46 17.29
C ALA A 94 13.46 -21.13 18.58
N HIS A 95 14.59 -21.84 18.53
CA HIS A 95 15.17 -22.50 19.71
C HIS A 95 15.66 -21.49 20.76
N THR A 96 16.19 -20.34 20.33
CA THR A 96 16.61 -19.27 21.25
C THR A 96 15.44 -18.66 22.01
N LEU A 97 14.29 -18.44 21.33
CA LEU A 97 13.07 -17.96 21.98
C LEU A 97 12.50 -18.99 22.98
N LEU A 98 12.54 -20.28 22.65
CA LEU A 98 12.13 -21.35 23.58
C LEU A 98 13.01 -21.39 24.82
N ALA A 99 14.34 -21.31 24.65
CA ALA A 99 15.29 -21.28 25.77
C ALA A 99 15.12 -20.02 26.64
N TRP A 100 14.79 -18.88 26.01
CA TRP A 100 14.46 -17.65 26.71
C TRP A 100 13.19 -17.81 27.57
N GLU A 101 12.11 -18.35 27.01
CA GLU A 101 10.87 -18.60 27.77
C GLU A 101 11.12 -19.51 28.96
N ASP A 102 11.86 -20.62 28.78
CA ASP A 102 12.20 -21.54 29.86
C ASP A 102 12.98 -20.81 30.98
N SER A 103 13.93 -19.93 30.63
CA SER A 103 14.67 -19.11 31.58
C SER A 103 13.77 -18.10 32.33
N MET A 104 12.78 -17.48 31.63
CA MET A 104 11.83 -16.58 32.26
C MET A 104 10.95 -17.30 33.29
N ILE A 105 10.47 -18.50 32.95
CA ILE A 105 9.70 -19.35 33.85
C ILE A 105 10.54 -19.71 35.09
N GLU A 106 11.79 -20.11 34.90
CA GLU A 106 12.70 -20.42 36.01
C GLU A 106 12.95 -19.22 36.93
N ARG A 107 13.00 -18.01 36.37
CA ARG A 107 13.12 -16.75 37.14
C ARG A 107 11.82 -16.33 37.83
N GLY A 108 10.71 -17.02 37.58
CA GLY A 108 9.39 -16.72 38.14
C GLY A 108 8.71 -15.50 37.52
N SER A 109 9.10 -15.11 36.31
CA SER A 109 8.43 -14.03 35.58
C SER A 109 7.00 -14.42 35.23
N LEU A 110 6.10 -13.45 35.31
CA LEU A 110 4.72 -13.56 34.82
C LEU A 110 4.58 -13.00 33.40
N ASP A 111 5.55 -12.22 32.97
CA ASP A 111 5.65 -11.67 31.63
C ASP A 111 6.42 -12.65 30.73
N LEU A 112 5.68 -13.36 29.91
CA LEU A 112 6.16 -14.44 29.05
C LEU A 112 5.86 -14.11 27.58
N LEU A 113 5.97 -15.14 26.72
CA LEU A 113 5.68 -14.98 25.29
C LEU A 113 4.25 -14.50 25.02
N GLY A 114 4.10 -13.49 24.19
CA GLY A 114 2.81 -13.03 23.69
C GLY A 114 2.06 -14.13 22.90
N PRO A 115 0.73 -14.00 22.72
CA PRO A 115 -0.13 -15.12 22.29
C PRO A 115 0.26 -15.72 20.94
N SER A 116 0.61 -14.93 19.94
CA SER A 116 1.03 -15.45 18.62
C SER A 116 2.37 -16.17 18.69
N THR A 117 3.34 -15.60 19.42
CA THR A 117 4.66 -16.21 19.61
C THR A 117 4.53 -17.54 20.36
N LYS A 118 3.74 -17.55 21.44
CA LYS A 118 3.50 -18.77 22.23
C LYS A 118 2.85 -19.86 21.41
N ALA A 119 1.78 -19.56 20.68
CA ALA A 119 1.09 -20.54 19.84
C ALA A 119 2.02 -21.17 18.78
N ALA A 120 2.87 -20.37 18.13
CA ALA A 120 3.84 -20.89 17.16
C ALA A 120 4.90 -21.77 17.82
N LEU A 121 5.47 -21.34 18.96
CA LEU A 121 6.56 -22.06 19.62
C LEU A 121 6.08 -23.34 20.35
N GLU A 122 4.84 -23.41 20.82
CA GLU A 122 4.24 -24.65 21.31
C GLU A 122 4.18 -25.72 20.20
N ARG A 123 3.91 -25.33 18.96
CA ARG A 123 3.95 -26.21 17.79
C ARG A 123 5.39 -26.68 17.48
N VAL A 124 6.39 -25.79 17.61
CA VAL A 124 7.80 -26.17 17.49
C VAL A 124 8.19 -27.16 18.58
N ARG A 125 7.77 -26.97 19.84
CA ARG A 125 7.97 -27.96 20.94
C ARG A 125 7.31 -29.30 20.64
N ALA A 126 6.20 -29.31 19.91
CA ALA A 126 5.53 -30.54 19.47
C ALA A 126 6.23 -31.22 18.27
N GLY A 127 7.31 -30.64 17.74
CA GLY A 127 8.12 -31.19 16.66
C GLY A 127 7.73 -30.73 15.26
N GLU A 128 6.90 -29.69 15.12
CA GLU A 128 6.59 -29.08 13.83
C GLU A 128 7.76 -28.21 13.32
N ASP A 129 7.86 -28.07 12.01
CA ASP A 129 8.92 -27.27 11.37
C ASP A 129 8.78 -25.77 11.71
N PRO A 130 9.79 -25.12 12.32
CA PRO A 130 9.79 -23.69 12.62
C PRO A 130 9.49 -22.77 11.43
N LEU A 131 9.71 -23.23 10.20
CA LEU A 131 9.44 -22.46 8.99
C LEU A 131 7.96 -22.40 8.61
N THR A 132 7.10 -23.19 9.23
CA THR A 132 5.68 -23.37 8.87
C THR A 132 4.68 -22.95 9.95
N VAL A 133 5.14 -22.76 11.19
CA VAL A 133 4.25 -22.58 12.36
C VAL A 133 3.70 -21.17 12.54
N GLY A 134 4.33 -20.15 11.97
CA GLY A 134 4.00 -18.73 12.20
C GLY A 134 2.79 -18.18 11.42
N GLY A 135 2.09 -19.04 10.65
CA GLY A 135 1.08 -18.60 9.67
C GLY A 135 -0.19 -17.92 10.23
N GLU A 136 -0.36 -17.86 11.55
CA GLU A 136 -1.53 -17.29 12.22
C GLU A 136 -1.18 -16.08 13.10
N GLY A 137 0.10 -15.67 13.18
CA GLY A 137 0.56 -14.61 14.07
C GLY A 137 0.26 -13.21 13.54
N THR A 138 -0.66 -12.50 14.19
CA THR A 138 -1.08 -11.13 13.83
C THR A 138 -0.87 -10.10 14.95
N THR A 139 -0.23 -10.52 16.05
CA THR A 139 0.15 -9.61 17.15
C THR A 139 1.45 -8.87 16.84
N ASN A 140 1.82 -7.92 17.70
CA ASN A 140 2.98 -7.02 17.51
C ASN A 140 4.34 -7.63 17.88
N GLY A 141 4.40 -8.88 18.35
CA GLY A 141 5.62 -9.51 18.82
C GLY A 141 6.78 -9.57 17.81
N ALA A 142 6.50 -9.54 16.48
CA ALA A 142 7.55 -9.38 15.48
C ALA A 142 8.10 -7.95 15.44
N ALA A 143 7.24 -6.95 15.64
CA ALA A 143 7.60 -5.53 15.56
C ALA A 143 8.39 -5.06 16.79
N MET A 144 8.04 -5.51 17.99
CA MET A 144 8.69 -5.11 19.24
C MET A 144 10.19 -5.43 19.25
N ARG A 145 10.58 -6.57 18.67
CA ARG A 145 11.97 -7.06 18.68
C ARG A 145 12.78 -6.78 17.41
N VAL A 146 12.22 -6.06 16.42
CA VAL A 146 12.88 -5.89 15.09
C VAL A 146 13.90 -4.75 15.04
N THR A 147 13.99 -3.91 16.06
CA THR A 147 14.88 -2.74 16.10
C THR A 147 16.33 -3.06 15.68
N PRO A 148 16.96 -4.18 16.10
CA PRO A 148 18.33 -4.53 15.66
C PRO A 148 18.44 -4.77 14.15
N ILE A 149 17.41 -5.30 13.49
CA ILE A 149 17.36 -5.41 12.02
C ILE A 149 17.39 -4.01 11.40
N GLY A 150 16.59 -3.05 11.91
CA GLY A 150 16.60 -1.67 11.44
C GLY A 150 17.95 -0.98 11.60
N ILE A 151 18.72 -1.31 12.65
CA ILE A 151 20.09 -0.81 12.83
C ILE A 151 21.06 -1.46 11.84
N ALA A 152 21.03 -2.78 11.70
CA ALA A 152 21.98 -3.56 10.92
C ALA A 152 21.76 -3.51 9.40
N VAL A 153 20.56 -3.14 8.93
CA VAL A 153 20.19 -3.21 7.51
C VAL A 153 19.70 -1.85 6.99
N SER A 154 20.28 -1.42 5.86
CA SER A 154 19.88 -0.19 5.18
C SER A 154 18.62 -0.40 4.32
N THR A 155 17.75 0.62 4.27
CA THR A 155 16.60 0.67 3.35
C THR A 155 16.99 0.97 1.89
N GLU A 156 18.27 1.15 1.58
CA GLU A 156 18.76 1.40 0.21
C GLU A 156 18.59 0.18 -0.72
N ASP A 157 18.52 -1.03 -0.16
CA ASP A 157 18.26 -2.28 -0.87
C ASP A 157 16.96 -2.88 -0.35
N PRO A 158 15.82 -2.66 -1.05
CA PRO A 158 14.52 -3.14 -0.59
C PRO A 158 14.40 -4.66 -0.49
N GLU A 159 15.09 -5.42 -1.36
CA GLU A 159 15.05 -6.89 -1.34
C GLU A 159 15.81 -7.44 -0.13
N ALA A 160 17.03 -6.96 0.10
CA ALA A 160 17.81 -7.38 1.27
C ALA A 160 17.14 -6.94 2.59
N PHE A 161 16.54 -5.75 2.62
CA PHE A 161 15.79 -5.27 3.77
C PHE A 161 14.56 -6.14 4.05
N ALA A 162 13.75 -6.43 3.04
CA ALA A 162 12.56 -7.26 3.18
C ALA A 162 12.90 -8.68 3.65
N GLU A 163 13.96 -9.30 3.09
CA GLU A 163 14.41 -10.63 3.51
C GLU A 163 14.93 -10.64 4.95
N ALA A 164 15.69 -9.63 5.37
CA ALA A 164 16.17 -9.52 6.74
C ALA A 164 15.00 -9.40 7.74
N VAL A 165 14.02 -8.54 7.45
CA VAL A 165 12.80 -8.41 8.27
C VAL A 165 12.02 -9.73 8.27
N TRP A 166 11.82 -10.35 7.10
CA TRP A 166 11.11 -11.61 6.98
C TRP A 166 11.76 -12.72 7.79
N SER A 167 13.10 -12.83 7.79
CA SER A 167 13.82 -13.80 8.58
C SER A 167 13.56 -13.69 10.09
N SER A 168 13.28 -12.48 10.60
CA SER A 168 13.00 -12.22 12.03
C SER A 168 11.55 -12.45 12.44
N CYS A 169 10.59 -12.38 11.51
CA CYS A 169 9.17 -12.50 11.83
C CYS A 169 8.55 -13.86 11.47
N ARG A 170 9.07 -14.56 10.44
CA ARG A 170 8.43 -15.75 9.87
C ARG A 170 8.22 -16.92 10.82
N VAL A 171 9.03 -17.07 11.88
CA VAL A 171 8.85 -18.16 12.87
C VAL A 171 7.51 -18.06 13.60
N THR A 172 7.13 -16.85 13.99
CA THR A 172 6.01 -16.61 14.91
C THR A 172 4.89 -15.77 14.30
N HIS A 173 5.22 -14.99 13.27
CA HIS A 173 4.34 -14.01 12.65
C HIS A 173 4.49 -14.05 11.11
N ALA A 174 4.36 -15.25 10.54
CA ALA A 174 4.46 -15.46 9.08
C ALA A 174 3.18 -15.00 8.34
N THR A 175 2.61 -13.89 8.76
CA THR A 175 1.44 -13.26 8.15
C THR A 175 1.82 -11.93 7.50
N ARG A 176 0.97 -11.43 6.61
CA ARG A 176 1.13 -10.10 6.02
C ARG A 176 1.23 -9.01 7.11
N GLN A 177 0.36 -9.07 8.12
CA GLN A 177 0.36 -8.13 9.24
C GLN A 177 1.64 -8.22 10.07
N GLY A 178 2.13 -9.43 10.34
CA GLY A 178 3.39 -9.66 11.05
C GLY A 178 4.57 -9.04 10.30
N PHE A 179 4.66 -9.26 8.98
CA PHE A 179 5.68 -8.65 8.13
C PHE A 179 5.56 -7.12 8.08
N GLN A 180 4.36 -6.59 7.79
CA GLN A 180 4.13 -5.14 7.69
C GLN A 180 4.48 -4.43 9.00
N SER A 181 4.09 -5.00 10.14
CA SER A 181 4.36 -4.43 11.46
C SER A 181 5.87 -4.32 11.73
N ALA A 182 6.60 -5.41 11.51
CA ALA A 182 8.05 -5.44 11.68
C ALA A 182 8.77 -4.53 10.67
N ALA A 183 8.34 -4.53 9.40
CA ALA A 183 8.93 -3.70 8.36
C ALA A 183 8.76 -2.20 8.63
N LEU A 184 7.59 -1.76 9.15
CA LEU A 184 7.36 -0.36 9.52
C LEU A 184 8.32 0.13 10.59
N VAL A 185 8.51 -0.66 11.65
CA VAL A 185 9.42 -0.29 12.75
C VAL A 185 10.88 -0.33 12.26
N ALA A 186 11.31 -1.42 11.60
CA ALA A 186 12.67 -1.54 11.08
C ALA A 186 13.01 -0.44 10.06
N ALA A 187 12.07 -0.07 9.17
CA ALA A 187 12.28 1.00 8.19
C ALA A 187 12.41 2.37 8.87
N ALA A 188 11.55 2.66 9.85
CA ALA A 188 11.63 3.93 10.60
C ALA A 188 12.95 4.04 11.37
N VAL A 189 13.41 2.95 12.01
CA VAL A 189 14.70 2.90 12.71
C VAL A 189 15.86 3.07 11.71
N SER A 190 15.88 2.30 10.62
CA SER A 190 16.95 2.36 9.61
C SER A 190 17.09 3.75 8.99
N MET A 191 15.96 4.35 8.59
CA MET A 191 15.93 5.72 8.05
C MET A 191 16.32 6.76 9.11
N GLY A 192 15.97 6.51 10.39
CA GLY A 192 16.37 7.36 11.51
C GLY A 192 17.88 7.45 11.63
N ILE A 193 18.58 6.32 11.59
CA ILE A 193 20.05 6.26 11.65
C ILE A 193 20.68 7.03 10.47
N ASP A 194 20.10 6.95 9.29
CA ASP A 194 20.61 7.67 8.11
C ASP A 194 20.42 9.20 8.22
N THR A 195 19.54 9.68 9.12
CA THR A 195 19.42 11.12 9.42
C THR A 195 20.51 11.68 10.30
N ALA A 196 21.40 10.88 10.87
CA ALA A 196 22.48 11.29 11.78
C ALA A 196 23.41 12.40 11.23
N ARG A 197 23.44 12.59 9.92
CA ARG A 197 24.20 13.65 9.24
C ARG A 197 23.35 14.90 8.93
N SER A 198 22.06 14.88 9.28
CA SER A 198 21.14 16.00 9.04
C SER A 198 21.20 17.02 10.16
N THR A 199 21.30 18.30 9.83
CA THR A 199 21.26 19.39 10.82
C THR A 199 19.85 19.73 11.31
N SER A 200 18.81 19.15 10.71
CA SER A 200 17.40 19.38 11.05
C SER A 200 16.60 18.10 10.83
N PRO A 201 16.64 17.14 11.77
CA PRO A 201 15.88 15.90 11.63
C PRO A 201 14.37 16.18 11.66
N ASN A 202 13.65 15.67 10.66
CA ASN A 202 12.20 15.79 10.57
C ASN A 202 11.56 14.43 10.86
N LEU A 203 11.27 14.15 12.13
CA LEU A 203 10.69 12.86 12.53
C LEU A 203 9.34 12.59 11.86
N ARG A 204 8.43 13.58 11.76
CA ARG A 204 7.16 13.38 11.08
C ARG A 204 7.33 13.00 9.61
N GLY A 205 8.24 13.67 8.92
CA GLY A 205 8.58 13.34 7.52
C GLY A 205 9.20 11.94 7.40
N LEU A 206 10.02 11.52 8.37
CA LEU A 206 10.60 10.18 8.43
C LEU A 206 9.51 9.10 8.59
N LEU A 207 8.55 9.30 9.48
CA LEU A 207 7.44 8.36 9.67
C LEU A 207 6.63 8.16 8.38
N TRP A 208 6.33 9.24 7.66
CA TRP A 208 5.65 9.16 6.36
C TRP A 208 6.48 8.42 5.31
N LYS A 209 7.80 8.63 5.29
CA LYS A 209 8.71 7.91 4.40
C LYS A 209 8.73 6.41 4.71
N ALA A 210 8.80 6.03 5.99
CA ALA A 210 8.77 4.63 6.41
C ALA A 210 7.47 3.94 5.98
N VAL A 211 6.31 4.58 6.19
CA VAL A 211 5.01 4.06 5.74
C VAL A 211 4.97 3.87 4.22
N THR A 212 5.44 4.86 3.45
CA THR A 212 5.46 4.77 1.98
C THR A 212 6.44 3.70 1.49
N TYR A 213 7.58 3.57 2.14
CA TYR A 213 8.59 2.56 1.79
C TYR A 213 8.05 1.14 2.00
N VAL A 214 7.44 0.87 3.15
CA VAL A 214 6.89 -0.47 3.44
C VAL A 214 5.73 -0.82 2.51
N ASP A 215 4.90 0.15 2.16
CA ASP A 215 3.83 0.00 1.16
C ASP A 215 4.37 -0.42 -0.23
N SER A 216 5.64 -0.10 -0.52
CA SER A 216 6.31 -0.44 -1.78
C SER A 216 7.12 -1.75 -1.76
N LEU A 217 7.27 -2.40 -0.60
CA LEU A 217 8.02 -3.65 -0.48
C LEU A 217 7.23 -4.83 -1.07
N PRO A 218 7.94 -5.89 -1.53
CA PRO A 218 7.28 -7.15 -1.87
C PRO A 218 6.44 -7.68 -0.70
N GLU A 219 5.26 -8.20 -0.98
CA GLU A 219 4.41 -8.81 0.04
C GLU A 219 5.04 -10.10 0.56
N HIS A 220 5.07 -10.25 1.89
CA HIS A 220 5.51 -11.45 2.59
C HIS A 220 4.45 -11.89 3.59
N GLY A 221 4.33 -13.22 3.75
CA GLY A 221 3.48 -13.83 4.76
C GLY A 221 2.08 -14.21 4.27
N ALA A 222 1.43 -15.06 5.04
CA ALA A 222 0.07 -15.51 4.77
C ALA A 222 -0.93 -14.35 4.93
N TRP A 223 -1.92 -14.33 4.07
CA TRP A 223 -3.04 -13.42 4.23
C TRP A 223 -3.89 -13.80 5.44
N THR A 224 -4.35 -12.82 6.20
CA THR A 224 -5.33 -12.98 7.29
C THR A 224 -6.45 -11.94 7.16
N PRO A 225 -7.60 -12.15 7.80
CA PRO A 225 -8.71 -11.18 7.76
C PRO A 225 -8.47 -9.91 8.58
N ASP A 226 -7.36 -9.83 9.32
CA ASP A 226 -7.04 -8.66 10.14
C ASP A 226 -6.69 -7.42 9.27
N PRO A 227 -6.90 -6.20 9.79
CA PRO A 227 -6.64 -4.98 9.05
C PRO A 227 -5.19 -4.86 8.54
N ASP A 228 -5.01 -4.25 7.38
CA ASP A 228 -3.71 -3.87 6.84
C ASP A 228 -3.01 -2.86 7.76
N VAL A 229 -1.80 -3.20 8.23
CA VAL A 229 -1.08 -2.40 9.23
C VAL A 229 -0.55 -1.10 8.62
N VAL A 230 -0.13 -1.11 7.36
CA VAL A 230 0.35 0.10 6.66
C VAL A 230 -0.77 1.11 6.50
N ALA A 231 -1.94 0.67 6.05
CA ALA A 231 -3.11 1.54 5.90
C ALA A 231 -3.61 2.06 7.26
N ALA A 232 -3.64 1.20 8.29
CA ALA A 232 -4.00 1.59 9.66
C ALA A 232 -3.03 2.64 10.21
N THR A 233 -1.72 2.46 10.01
CA THR A 233 -0.68 3.40 10.44
C THR A 233 -0.81 4.75 9.73
N ARG A 234 -1.03 4.74 8.43
CA ARG A 234 -1.29 5.97 7.64
C ARG A 234 -2.48 6.76 8.20
N ARG A 235 -3.59 6.05 8.47
CA ARG A 235 -4.80 6.65 9.05
C ARG A 235 -4.54 7.21 10.46
N ALA A 236 -3.86 6.46 11.32
CA ALA A 236 -3.56 6.88 12.69
C ALA A 236 -2.71 8.16 12.73
N MET A 237 -1.71 8.26 11.87
CA MET A 237 -0.89 9.46 11.72
C MET A 237 -1.70 10.67 11.21
N GLN A 238 -2.64 10.46 10.28
CA GLN A 238 -3.55 11.53 9.81
C GLN A 238 -4.44 12.04 10.95
N LEU A 239 -4.99 11.14 11.78
CA LEU A 239 -5.76 11.51 12.96
C LEU A 239 -4.92 12.31 13.97
N ALA A 240 -3.67 11.90 14.19
CA ALA A 240 -2.76 12.49 15.16
C ALA A 240 -2.35 13.93 14.84
N VAL A 241 -2.25 14.29 13.55
CA VAL A 241 -1.88 15.65 13.13
C VAL A 241 -3.08 16.56 12.88
N ASN A 242 -4.29 16.03 12.85
CA ASN A 242 -5.52 16.82 12.70
C ASN A 242 -5.99 17.37 14.05
N PRO A 243 -6.07 18.69 14.26
CA PRO A 243 -6.47 19.28 15.54
C PRO A 243 -7.82 18.80 16.09
N ALA A 244 -8.76 18.40 15.23
CA ALA A 244 -10.07 17.91 15.64
C ALA A 244 -10.05 16.48 16.23
N SER A 245 -9.01 15.68 15.94
CA SER A 245 -8.91 14.27 16.34
C SER A 245 -7.61 13.92 17.09
N SER A 246 -6.70 14.85 17.29
CA SER A 246 -5.37 14.62 17.88
C SER A 246 -5.35 14.45 19.41
N SER A 247 -6.49 14.46 20.09
CA SER A 247 -6.53 14.17 21.53
C SER A 247 -6.19 12.69 21.79
N LEU A 248 -5.48 12.39 22.87
CA LEU A 248 -5.13 11.01 23.23
C LEU A 248 -6.37 10.12 23.36
N GLU A 249 -7.45 10.65 23.98
CA GLU A 249 -8.70 9.92 24.10
C GLU A 249 -9.31 9.55 22.73
N CYS A 250 -9.26 10.47 21.78
CA CYS A 250 -9.73 10.22 20.41
C CYS A 250 -8.86 9.17 19.70
N LEU A 251 -7.53 9.25 19.84
CA LEU A 251 -6.61 8.28 19.27
C LEU A 251 -6.82 6.88 19.85
N VAL A 252 -6.90 6.76 21.18
CA VAL A 252 -7.20 5.48 21.86
C VAL A 252 -8.49 4.85 21.34
N LYS A 253 -9.54 5.65 21.19
CA LYS A 253 -10.84 5.17 20.70
C LYS A 253 -10.83 4.76 19.23
N GLN A 254 -10.07 5.44 18.36
CA GLN A 254 -10.13 5.24 16.91
C GLN A 254 -9.03 4.32 16.38
N VAL A 255 -7.90 4.21 17.07
CA VAL A 255 -6.75 3.41 16.67
C VAL A 255 -6.72 2.10 17.46
N GLY A 256 -6.98 2.16 18.77
CA GLY A 256 -6.82 1.03 19.69
C GLY A 256 -5.40 0.96 20.28
N THR A 257 -5.26 0.17 21.36
CA THR A 257 -4.02 0.03 22.15
C THR A 257 -3.73 -1.41 22.55
N SER A 258 -4.31 -2.41 21.88
CA SER A 258 -4.09 -3.81 22.20
C SER A 258 -2.84 -4.37 21.49
N VAL A 259 -2.46 -5.59 21.87
CA VAL A 259 -1.35 -6.38 21.27
C VAL A 259 -1.48 -6.64 19.75
N ALA A 260 -2.63 -6.35 19.13
CA ALA A 260 -2.79 -6.53 17.69
C ALA A 260 -1.87 -5.59 16.91
N SER A 261 -1.18 -6.11 15.88
CA SER A 261 -0.29 -5.30 15.02
C SER A 261 -0.99 -4.07 14.46
N ALA A 262 -2.27 -4.19 14.07
CA ALA A 262 -3.06 -3.08 13.52
C ALA A 262 -3.51 -2.03 14.57
N HIS A 263 -3.17 -2.22 15.85
CA HIS A 263 -3.40 -1.26 16.93
C HIS A 263 -2.09 -0.69 17.46
N ALA A 264 -1.16 -1.53 17.93
CA ALA A 264 0.07 -1.09 18.60
C ALA A 264 0.97 -0.25 17.69
N ILE A 265 1.25 -0.72 16.45
CA ILE A 265 2.15 0.00 15.53
C ILE A 265 1.52 1.32 15.06
N PRO A 266 0.25 1.36 14.60
CA PRO A 266 -0.42 2.62 14.30
C PRO A 266 -0.44 3.61 15.46
N MET A 267 -0.62 3.13 16.71
CA MET A 267 -0.62 4.00 17.90
C MET A 267 0.77 4.57 18.17
N ALA A 268 1.83 3.78 18.12
CA ALA A 268 3.21 4.27 18.31
C ALA A 268 3.57 5.36 17.27
N PHE A 269 3.24 5.14 15.99
CA PHE A 269 3.42 6.13 14.93
C PHE A 269 2.56 7.38 15.13
N ALA A 270 1.31 7.24 15.59
CA ALA A 270 0.41 8.35 15.86
C ALA A 270 0.92 9.23 17.01
N LEU A 271 1.42 8.64 18.10
CA LEU A 271 1.99 9.37 19.23
C LEU A 271 3.18 10.22 18.78
N LEU A 272 4.11 9.66 18.01
CA LEU A 272 5.26 10.37 17.45
C LEU A 272 4.88 11.42 16.39
N ALA A 273 3.86 11.16 15.59
CA ALA A 273 3.35 12.14 14.62
C ALA A 273 2.67 13.33 15.32
N ARG A 274 1.98 13.06 16.44
CA ARG A 274 1.37 14.08 17.31
C ARG A 274 2.43 14.92 18.02
N ASP A 275 3.34 14.27 18.73
CA ASP A 275 4.40 14.91 19.51
C ASP A 275 5.76 14.22 19.23
N PRO A 276 6.63 14.80 18.37
CA PRO A 276 7.93 14.22 18.02
C PRO A 276 8.99 14.48 19.10
N SER A 277 8.68 14.20 20.37
CA SER A 277 9.55 14.40 21.52
C SER A 277 9.43 13.24 22.53
N PRO A 278 10.28 13.16 23.55
CA PRO A 278 10.18 12.15 24.62
C PRO A 278 8.83 12.18 25.38
N GLN A 279 8.04 13.25 25.26
CA GLN A 279 6.70 13.30 25.84
C GLN A 279 5.78 12.24 25.22
N ALA A 280 6.01 11.83 23.97
CA ALA A 280 5.26 10.75 23.34
C ALA A 280 5.36 9.43 24.13
N LEU A 281 6.52 9.13 24.75
CA LEU A 281 6.73 7.93 25.57
C LEU A 281 5.94 8.00 26.88
N MET A 282 5.88 9.19 27.48
CA MET A 282 5.03 9.42 28.66
C MET A 282 3.54 9.26 28.30
N ASP A 283 3.16 9.74 27.13
CA ASP A 283 1.79 9.56 26.64
C ASP A 283 1.49 8.07 26.40
N ALA A 284 2.42 7.28 25.84
CA ALA A 284 2.29 5.83 25.68
C ALA A 284 2.02 5.12 27.00
N ALA A 285 2.75 5.44 28.05
CA ALA A 285 2.56 4.86 29.39
C ALA A 285 1.20 5.21 30.04
N ASN A 286 0.43 6.17 29.50
CA ASN A 286 -0.83 6.64 30.08
C ASN A 286 -2.09 6.30 29.26
N ILE A 287 -1.95 5.71 28.07
CA ILE A 287 -3.10 5.43 27.18
C ILE A 287 -3.81 4.12 27.49
N GLY A 288 -3.18 3.23 28.28
CA GLY A 288 -3.69 1.90 28.62
C GLY A 288 -3.58 0.88 27.49
N GLY A 289 -3.85 -0.38 27.82
CA GLY A 289 -3.61 -1.52 26.94
C GLY A 289 -2.13 -1.90 26.93
N ASP A 290 -1.58 -2.17 25.77
CA ASP A 290 -0.22 -2.66 25.52
C ASP A 290 0.82 -1.51 25.58
N THR A 291 0.95 -0.91 26.73
CA THR A 291 1.69 0.35 26.95
C THR A 291 3.19 0.21 26.82
N ASP A 292 3.75 -0.93 27.21
CA ASP A 292 5.17 -1.28 27.11
C ASP A 292 5.60 -1.44 25.65
N THR A 293 4.93 -2.27 24.87
CA THR A 293 5.26 -2.46 23.45
C THR A 293 5.05 -1.17 22.63
N ILE A 294 3.95 -0.45 22.85
CA ILE A 294 3.71 0.84 22.16
C ILE A 294 4.81 1.83 22.52
N GLY A 295 5.20 1.90 23.82
CA GLY A 295 6.29 2.72 24.31
C GLY A 295 7.65 2.31 23.73
N ALA A 296 7.96 1.01 23.73
CA ALA A 296 9.20 0.44 23.19
C ALA A 296 9.38 0.79 21.70
N ILE A 297 8.34 0.57 20.88
CA ILE A 297 8.36 0.91 19.45
C ILE A 297 8.52 2.42 19.24
N ALA A 298 7.75 3.24 19.95
CA ALA A 298 7.85 4.69 19.85
C ALA A 298 9.23 5.19 20.26
N GLY A 299 9.78 4.64 21.36
CA GLY A 299 11.11 4.96 21.86
C GLY A 299 12.23 4.60 20.89
N ALA A 300 12.15 3.39 20.31
CA ALA A 300 13.13 2.95 19.30
C ALA A 300 13.18 3.90 18.10
N ILE A 301 12.03 4.27 17.56
CA ILE A 301 11.94 5.18 16.41
C ILE A 301 12.38 6.60 16.78
N LEU A 302 12.00 7.10 17.96
CA LEU A 302 12.39 8.44 18.44
C LEU A 302 13.91 8.53 18.59
N GLY A 303 14.51 7.56 19.29
CA GLY A 303 15.94 7.52 19.53
C GLY A 303 16.76 7.32 18.25
N ALA A 304 16.28 6.48 17.32
CA ALA A 304 16.89 6.32 16.00
C ALA A 304 16.87 7.63 15.19
N ALA A 305 15.80 8.41 15.28
CA ALA A 305 15.66 9.62 14.49
C ALA A 305 16.40 10.84 15.07
N LEU A 306 16.51 10.93 16.41
CA LEU A 306 16.98 12.13 17.10
C LEU A 306 18.27 11.93 17.91
N GLY A 307 18.76 10.68 18.02
CA GLY A 307 19.93 10.33 18.81
C GLY A 307 19.61 10.07 20.29
N VAL A 308 20.59 9.52 21.01
CA VAL A 308 20.45 9.19 22.44
C VAL A 308 20.35 10.45 23.34
N GLU A 309 20.88 11.57 22.88
CA GLU A 309 20.95 12.83 23.63
C GLU A 309 19.58 13.44 23.94
N VAL A 310 18.53 13.05 23.21
CA VAL A 310 17.15 13.55 23.50
C VAL A 310 16.48 12.77 24.63
N LEU A 311 17.03 11.61 25.00
CA LEU A 311 16.45 10.74 26.03
C LEU A 311 16.96 11.16 27.43
N PRO A 312 16.14 10.99 28.49
CA PRO A 312 16.52 11.36 29.86
C PRO A 312 17.68 10.50 30.38
N THR A 313 18.85 11.08 30.58
CA THR A 313 20.08 10.38 30.99
C THR A 313 19.91 9.64 32.32
N ASP A 314 19.21 10.24 33.31
CA ASP A 314 19.00 9.60 34.61
C ASP A 314 18.17 8.31 34.49
N SER A 315 17.16 8.32 33.64
CA SER A 315 16.33 7.13 33.37
C SER A 315 17.13 6.04 32.67
N LEU A 316 17.96 6.41 31.68
CA LEU A 316 18.83 5.44 30.99
C LEU A 316 19.87 4.83 31.93
N SER A 317 20.44 5.63 32.84
CA SER A 317 21.39 5.14 33.86
C SER A 317 20.71 4.13 34.79
N MET A 318 19.49 4.41 35.23
CA MET A 318 18.72 3.50 36.08
C MET A 318 18.43 2.17 35.39
N ILE A 319 18.03 2.19 34.10
CA ILE A 319 17.76 0.98 33.30
C ILE A 319 19.03 0.14 33.18
N GLU A 320 20.18 0.77 32.86
CA GLU A 320 21.47 0.07 32.75
C GLU A 320 21.96 -0.51 34.09
N GLU A 321 21.75 0.19 35.21
CA GLU A 321 22.10 -0.30 36.55
C GLU A 321 21.27 -1.54 36.96
N ILE A 322 20.00 -1.60 36.57
CA ILE A 322 19.09 -2.71 36.92
C ILE A 322 19.29 -3.89 35.99
N SER A 323 19.43 -3.65 34.68
CA SER A 323 19.32 -4.70 33.66
C SER A 323 20.67 -5.05 32.98
N HIS A 324 21.73 -4.25 33.16
CA HIS A 324 23.10 -4.49 32.66
C HIS A 324 23.17 -4.79 31.15
N LEU A 325 22.49 -4.00 30.32
CA LEU A 325 22.23 -4.30 28.91
C LEU A 325 23.40 -4.04 27.96
N GLY A 326 24.28 -3.07 28.27
CA GLY A 326 25.41 -2.70 27.42
C GLY A 326 25.00 -2.14 26.04
N LEU A 327 23.90 -1.41 25.96
CA LEU A 327 23.21 -1.01 24.72
C LEU A 327 24.12 -0.27 23.72
N SER A 328 25.04 0.56 24.21
CA SER A 328 25.98 1.30 23.35
C SER A 328 26.94 0.37 22.59
N THR A 329 27.40 -0.71 23.23
CA THR A 329 28.26 -1.73 22.59
C THR A 329 27.50 -2.49 21.53
N VAL A 330 26.31 -2.97 21.87
CA VAL A 330 25.41 -3.69 20.92
C VAL A 330 25.10 -2.83 19.69
N ALA A 331 24.80 -1.54 19.90
CA ALA A 331 24.56 -0.59 18.81
C ALA A 331 25.79 -0.44 17.88
N GLY A 332 26.99 -0.38 18.46
CA GLY A 332 28.23 -0.31 17.69
C GLY A 332 28.46 -1.56 16.84
N ASP A 333 28.26 -2.75 17.40
CA ASP A 333 28.42 -4.02 16.70
C ASP A 333 27.42 -4.16 15.54
N LEU A 334 26.16 -3.74 15.73
CA LEU A 334 25.14 -3.74 14.68
C LEU A 334 25.47 -2.76 13.54
N LEU A 335 26.07 -1.60 13.83
CA LEU A 335 26.54 -0.66 12.80
C LEU A 335 27.70 -1.24 11.98
N VAL A 336 28.61 -2.00 12.62
CA VAL A 336 29.67 -2.72 11.89
C VAL A 336 29.05 -3.70 10.88
N LEU A 337 28.00 -4.44 11.25
CA LEU A 337 27.27 -5.31 10.32
C LEU A 337 26.66 -4.52 9.14
N ARG A 338 26.05 -3.35 9.43
CA ARG A 338 25.48 -2.48 8.40
C ARG A 338 26.53 -2.05 7.38
N ASP A 339 27.71 -1.65 7.83
CA ASP A 339 28.79 -1.18 6.97
C ASP A 339 29.38 -2.33 6.13
N GLN A 340 29.58 -3.50 6.72
CA GLN A 340 30.09 -4.68 6.03
C GLN A 340 29.11 -5.19 4.96
N ALA A 341 27.81 -5.17 5.21
CA ALA A 341 26.79 -5.52 4.24
C ALA A 341 26.75 -4.56 3.04
N ILE A 342 27.10 -3.30 3.23
CA ILE A 342 27.21 -2.30 2.15
C ILE A 342 28.45 -2.54 1.30
N VAL A 343 29.60 -2.86 1.92
CA VAL A 343 30.87 -3.12 1.22
C VAL A 343 30.80 -4.41 0.40
N GLY A 344 30.28 -5.50 0.95
CA GLY A 344 30.12 -6.77 0.23
C GLY A 344 29.29 -6.64 -1.04
N ARG A 345 28.24 -5.80 -1.02
CA ARG A 345 27.42 -5.51 -2.22
C ARG A 345 28.16 -4.71 -3.30
N GLN A 346 29.06 -3.82 -2.90
CA GLN A 346 29.87 -3.07 -3.88
C GLN A 346 30.88 -3.97 -4.58
N GLU A 347 31.40 -4.98 -3.90
CA GLU A 347 32.31 -5.98 -4.47
C GLU A 347 31.57 -6.96 -5.39
N ASP A 348 30.37 -7.42 -5.03
CA ASP A 348 29.53 -8.27 -5.88
C ASP A 348 29.07 -7.53 -7.17
N ALA A 349 28.68 -6.27 -7.06
CA ALA A 349 28.30 -5.44 -8.20
C ALA A 349 29.51 -5.14 -9.14
N ALA A 350 30.72 -5.05 -8.59
CA ALA A 350 31.95 -4.86 -9.37
C ALA A 350 32.39 -6.14 -10.09
N THR A 351 32.12 -7.32 -9.52
CA THR A 351 32.40 -8.62 -10.14
C THR A 351 31.39 -8.96 -11.23
N ASP A 352 30.11 -8.65 -11.07
CA ASP A 352 29.08 -8.79 -12.10
C ASP A 352 29.31 -7.85 -13.29
N ALA A 353 29.74 -6.61 -13.05
CA ALA A 353 30.05 -5.64 -14.09
C ALA A 353 31.29 -6.04 -14.94
N SER A 354 32.15 -6.95 -14.43
CA SER A 354 33.33 -7.45 -15.16
C SER A 354 33.05 -8.69 -16.02
N SER A 355 31.88 -9.34 -15.86
CA SER A 355 31.50 -10.55 -16.60
C SER A 355 30.63 -10.31 -17.84
N ASP A 356 30.10 -9.11 -18.03
CA ASP A 356 29.19 -8.77 -19.13
C ASP A 356 29.82 -7.91 -20.23
N ALA A 357 31.00 -8.31 -20.72
CA ALA A 357 31.51 -7.84 -22.01
C ALA A 357 30.97 -8.72 -23.12
N ARG A 358 29.71 -8.51 -23.55
CA ARG A 358 29.19 -9.02 -24.85
C ARG A 358 28.99 -7.88 -25.83
N PRO A 359 29.21 -8.11 -27.14
CA PRO A 359 29.29 -7.06 -28.13
C PRO A 359 27.91 -6.45 -28.41
N GLU A 360 27.89 -5.14 -28.58
CA GLU A 360 26.74 -4.36 -29.03
C GLU A 360 26.22 -4.88 -30.39
N VAL A 361 24.99 -5.37 -30.40
CA VAL A 361 24.21 -5.54 -31.61
C VAL A 361 23.24 -4.38 -31.69
N SER A 362 23.52 -3.48 -32.61
CA SER A 362 22.66 -2.37 -32.97
C SER A 362 21.34 -2.89 -33.55
N HIS A 363 20.25 -2.84 -32.79
CA HIS A 363 18.92 -3.02 -33.33
C HIS A 363 18.31 -1.65 -33.66
N GLY A 364 18.26 -1.38 -34.98
CA GLY A 364 17.43 -0.30 -35.50
C GLY A 364 15.95 -0.59 -35.19
N VAL A 365 15.33 0.34 -34.48
CA VAL A 365 13.89 0.31 -34.21
C VAL A 365 13.17 0.67 -35.51
N ALA A 366 12.63 -0.35 -36.20
CA ALA A 366 11.60 -0.13 -37.21
C ALA A 366 10.23 -0.11 -36.53
N SER A 367 9.54 1.00 -36.66
CA SER A 367 8.13 1.11 -36.27
C SER A 367 7.30 0.13 -37.07
N PRO A 368 6.42 -0.67 -36.49
CA PRO A 368 5.53 -1.54 -37.25
C PRO A 368 4.44 -0.71 -37.93
N GLU A 369 4.40 -0.80 -39.26
CA GLU A 369 3.28 -0.35 -40.09
C GLU A 369 2.00 -1.06 -39.69
N ALA A 370 0.91 -0.29 -39.61
CA ALA A 370 -0.43 -0.80 -39.32
C ALA A 370 -0.90 -1.74 -40.46
N PRO A 371 -1.46 -2.92 -40.16
CA PRO A 371 -2.00 -3.80 -41.20
C PRO A 371 -3.28 -3.18 -41.81
N ALA A 372 -3.35 -3.22 -43.13
CA ALA A 372 -4.51 -2.79 -43.89
C ALA A 372 -5.76 -3.64 -43.56
N PRO A 373 -6.98 -3.08 -43.64
CA PRO A 373 -8.19 -3.76 -43.27
C PRO A 373 -8.58 -4.81 -44.32
N THR A 374 -8.64 -6.09 -43.90
CA THR A 374 -9.28 -7.14 -44.67
C THR A 374 -10.79 -7.12 -44.41
N SER A 375 -11.55 -6.84 -45.45
CA SER A 375 -13.00 -6.80 -45.44
C SER A 375 -13.63 -8.20 -45.53
N SER A 376 -14.45 -8.55 -44.55
CA SER A 376 -15.55 -9.51 -44.70
C SER A 376 -16.77 -8.93 -43.99
N PRO A 377 -18.01 -9.09 -44.49
CA PRO A 377 -19.20 -8.45 -43.91
C PRO A 377 -19.57 -9.15 -42.61
N ALA A 378 -19.25 -8.52 -41.48
CA ALA A 378 -19.70 -8.93 -40.17
C ALA A 378 -21.03 -8.27 -39.86
N SER A 379 -21.84 -8.96 -39.06
CA SER A 379 -23.04 -8.43 -38.36
C SER A 379 -22.72 -7.06 -37.74
N PRO A 380 -23.70 -6.17 -37.54
CA PRO A 380 -23.43 -4.82 -37.00
C PRO A 380 -22.71 -4.93 -35.66
N THR A 381 -21.43 -4.64 -35.69
CA THR A 381 -20.61 -4.51 -34.47
C THR A 381 -21.05 -3.26 -33.76
N GLY A 382 -21.42 -3.38 -32.46
CA GLY A 382 -21.77 -2.24 -31.63
C GLY A 382 -20.57 -1.31 -31.41
N ARG A 383 -20.87 -0.09 -30.98
CA ARG A 383 -19.90 0.99 -30.75
C ARG A 383 -19.57 1.10 -29.27
N VAL A 384 -18.31 1.41 -28.93
CA VAL A 384 -17.91 1.86 -27.59
C VAL A 384 -17.88 3.40 -27.61
N VAL A 385 -18.72 4.03 -26.81
CA VAL A 385 -18.86 5.49 -26.77
C VAL A 385 -18.37 5.99 -25.41
N LEU A 386 -17.30 6.78 -25.42
CA LEU A 386 -16.75 7.41 -24.22
C LEU A 386 -17.52 8.70 -23.91
N MET A 387 -18.12 8.75 -22.73
CA MET A 387 -18.53 9.98 -22.05
C MET A 387 -17.54 10.21 -20.91
N GLY A 388 -16.53 11.04 -21.15
CA GLY A 388 -15.42 11.19 -20.24
C GLY A 388 -14.46 12.29 -20.65
N GLN A 389 -13.28 12.27 -20.08
CA GLN A 389 -12.22 13.23 -20.33
C GLN A 389 -11.10 12.62 -21.16
N ILE A 390 -10.56 13.38 -22.11
CA ILE A 390 -9.30 13.10 -22.77
C ILE A 390 -8.34 14.23 -22.43
N LEU A 391 -7.17 13.88 -21.94
CA LEU A 391 -6.17 14.78 -21.39
C LEU A 391 -4.80 14.51 -22.02
N VAL A 392 -3.93 15.50 -21.92
CA VAL A 392 -2.53 15.35 -22.30
C VAL A 392 -1.70 15.06 -21.07
N ASP A 393 -0.94 13.96 -21.08
CA ASP A 393 -0.07 13.52 -20.01
C ASP A 393 1.38 13.89 -20.30
N ARG A 394 2.02 14.67 -19.45
CA ARG A 394 3.48 14.77 -19.42
C ARG A 394 4.00 13.74 -18.42
N VAL A 395 4.68 12.72 -18.93
CA VAL A 395 5.17 11.60 -18.13
C VAL A 395 6.61 11.86 -17.70
N LEU A 396 6.85 11.84 -16.41
CA LEU A 396 8.17 12.01 -15.80
C LEU A 396 8.51 10.75 -15.00
N GLN A 397 9.57 10.04 -15.41
CA GLN A 397 10.08 8.87 -14.70
C GLN A 397 11.06 9.31 -13.62
N GLY A 398 10.71 9.11 -12.35
CA GLY A 398 11.58 9.42 -11.22
C GLY A 398 12.77 8.45 -11.13
N THR A 399 13.99 8.97 -10.97
CA THR A 399 15.19 8.16 -10.70
C THR A 399 15.34 7.81 -9.21
N GLY A 400 14.44 8.30 -8.37
CA GLY A 400 14.36 8.07 -6.92
C GLY A 400 12.95 8.30 -6.40
N PRO A 401 12.74 8.15 -5.09
CA PRO A 401 11.43 8.40 -4.49
C PRO A 401 11.00 9.87 -4.68
N ILE A 402 9.72 10.08 -4.97
CA ILE A 402 9.12 11.42 -5.09
C ILE A 402 8.54 11.77 -3.71
N TYR A 403 9.10 12.79 -3.07
CA TYR A 403 8.68 13.24 -1.75
C TYR A 403 7.93 14.55 -1.80
N GLY A 404 6.85 14.67 -1.06
CA GLY A 404 6.17 15.95 -0.84
C GLY A 404 7.13 16.96 -0.18
N GLY A 405 7.30 18.15 -0.81
CA GLY A 405 8.20 19.19 -0.32
C GLY A 405 9.68 19.04 -0.67
N GLY A 406 10.08 18.00 -1.41
CA GLY A 406 11.45 17.77 -1.89
C GLY A 406 11.62 18.06 -3.38
N SER A 407 12.89 18.16 -3.84
CA SER A 407 13.26 18.15 -5.26
C SER A 407 13.65 16.74 -5.69
N GLY A 408 13.06 16.22 -6.77
CA GLY A 408 13.42 14.96 -7.39
C GLY A 408 14.20 15.15 -8.70
N ARG A 409 14.93 14.12 -9.12
CA ARG A 409 15.46 14.02 -10.48
C ARG A 409 14.72 12.92 -11.21
N GLY A 410 14.48 13.10 -12.48
CA GLY A 410 13.81 12.13 -13.33
C GLY A 410 14.16 12.36 -14.80
N THR A 411 13.74 11.42 -15.64
CA THR A 411 13.73 11.53 -17.10
C THR A 411 12.36 12.02 -17.56
N ASP A 412 12.34 12.82 -18.60
CA ASP A 412 11.10 13.25 -19.28
C ASP A 412 10.80 12.22 -20.37
N GLU A 413 9.79 11.39 -20.15
CA GLU A 413 9.35 10.33 -21.08
C GLU A 413 8.43 10.89 -22.18
N GLY A 414 8.21 12.21 -22.18
CA GLY A 414 7.49 12.92 -23.21
C GLY A 414 6.04 13.24 -22.88
N ILE A 415 5.33 13.62 -23.95
CA ILE A 415 3.93 14.04 -23.91
C ILE A 415 3.09 12.99 -24.63
N HIS A 416 2.04 12.52 -23.94
CA HIS A 416 1.14 11.46 -24.43
C HIS A 416 -0.31 11.89 -24.25
N VAL A 417 -1.21 11.33 -25.06
CA VAL A 417 -2.65 11.47 -24.83
C VAL A 417 -3.13 10.31 -23.97
N GLY A 418 -3.84 10.62 -22.89
CA GLY A 418 -4.25 9.66 -21.86
C GLY A 418 -5.68 9.83 -21.39
N ALA A 419 -5.96 9.34 -20.19
CA ALA A 419 -7.30 9.19 -19.59
C ALA A 419 -8.23 8.35 -20.49
N GLY A 420 -9.47 8.72 -20.70
CA GLY A 420 -10.42 7.99 -21.51
C GLY A 420 -9.96 7.65 -22.95
N PHE A 421 -8.93 8.33 -23.47
CA PHE A 421 -8.29 7.94 -24.72
C PHE A 421 -7.70 6.53 -24.66
N SER A 422 -7.09 6.15 -23.55
CA SER A 422 -6.50 4.82 -23.35
C SER A 422 -7.55 3.71 -23.44
N ALA A 423 -8.75 3.95 -22.91
CA ALA A 423 -9.87 3.02 -23.03
C ALA A 423 -10.38 2.89 -24.46
N LEU A 424 -10.48 3.99 -25.22
CA LEU A 424 -10.88 3.97 -26.62
C LEU A 424 -9.86 3.25 -27.50
N VAL A 425 -8.56 3.45 -27.26
CA VAL A 425 -7.47 2.70 -27.92
C VAL A 425 -7.61 1.21 -27.64
N ALA A 426 -7.86 0.82 -26.40
CA ALA A 426 -8.07 -0.57 -26.03
C ALA A 426 -9.28 -1.18 -26.76
N ALA A 427 -10.39 -0.44 -26.82
CA ALA A 427 -11.59 -0.86 -27.54
C ALA A 427 -11.31 -1.05 -29.05
N ARG A 428 -10.56 -0.13 -29.67
CA ARG A 428 -10.15 -0.24 -31.09
C ARG A 428 -9.29 -1.47 -31.34
N ARG A 429 -8.33 -1.73 -30.46
CA ARG A 429 -7.45 -2.93 -30.58
C ARG A 429 -8.21 -4.24 -30.41
N MET A 430 -9.34 -4.22 -29.73
CA MET A 430 -10.30 -5.33 -29.67
C MET A 430 -11.25 -5.40 -30.89
N GLY A 431 -11.13 -4.47 -31.84
CA GLY A 431 -11.92 -4.46 -33.07
C GLY A 431 -13.29 -3.79 -32.97
N ALA A 432 -13.58 -3.08 -31.89
CA ALA A 432 -14.81 -2.28 -31.77
C ALA A 432 -14.67 -0.93 -32.48
N GLU A 433 -15.77 -0.34 -32.93
CA GLU A 433 -15.83 1.07 -33.28
C GLU A 433 -15.79 1.90 -32.01
N ALA A 434 -14.90 2.90 -31.95
CA ALA A 434 -14.70 3.74 -30.77
C ALA A 434 -15.01 5.21 -31.06
N ILE A 435 -15.79 5.85 -30.17
CA ILE A 435 -16.29 7.22 -30.33
C ILE A 435 -16.01 8.00 -29.06
N SER A 436 -15.41 9.17 -29.21
CA SER A 436 -15.19 10.11 -28.10
C SER A 436 -16.28 11.18 -28.07
N LEU A 437 -16.88 11.39 -26.91
CA LEU A 437 -17.71 12.56 -26.60
C LEU A 437 -16.99 13.56 -25.69
N SER A 438 -15.68 13.42 -25.49
CA SER A 438 -14.88 14.36 -24.67
C SER A 438 -14.95 15.77 -25.27
N PRO A 439 -15.17 16.81 -24.45
CA PRO A 439 -15.03 18.19 -24.91
C PRO A 439 -13.58 18.48 -25.34
N ILE A 440 -13.43 19.11 -26.51
CA ILE A 440 -12.12 19.45 -27.06
C ILE A 440 -12.07 20.97 -27.29
N GLY A 441 -10.97 21.57 -26.85
CA GLY A 441 -10.68 23.00 -26.99
C GLY A 441 -10.09 23.38 -28.34
N ASP A 442 -9.33 24.49 -28.36
CA ASP A 442 -8.69 25.06 -29.57
C ASP A 442 -7.21 25.37 -29.39
N GLY A 443 -6.57 24.81 -28.33
CA GLY A 443 -5.15 25.03 -28.04
C GLY A 443 -4.22 23.93 -28.52
N PRO A 444 -2.92 23.99 -28.15
CA PRO A 444 -1.92 22.99 -28.50
C PRO A 444 -2.23 21.59 -28.01
N ASN A 445 -2.77 21.45 -26.79
CA ASN A 445 -3.16 20.15 -26.25
C ASN A 445 -4.35 19.55 -26.98
N ALA A 446 -5.34 20.40 -27.33
CA ALA A 446 -6.49 19.99 -28.16
C ALA A 446 -6.02 19.44 -29.52
N SER A 447 -5.05 20.09 -30.19
CA SER A 447 -4.47 19.60 -31.43
C SER A 447 -3.80 18.24 -31.30
N LEU A 448 -3.05 18.02 -30.20
CA LEU A 448 -2.43 16.70 -29.91
C LEU A 448 -3.49 15.60 -29.72
N ILE A 449 -4.60 15.92 -29.04
CA ILE A 449 -5.72 15.01 -28.85
C ILE A 449 -6.37 14.66 -30.19
N GLU A 450 -6.66 15.64 -31.03
CA GLU A 450 -7.27 15.44 -32.36
C GLU A 450 -6.40 14.55 -33.26
N GLU A 451 -5.08 14.81 -33.28
CA GLU A 451 -4.13 13.98 -34.04
C GLU A 451 -4.08 12.56 -33.51
N ALA A 452 -4.11 12.35 -32.19
CA ALA A 452 -4.12 11.03 -31.57
C ALA A 452 -5.40 10.26 -31.89
N LEU A 453 -6.57 10.88 -31.77
CA LEU A 453 -7.86 10.28 -32.13
C LEU A 453 -7.88 9.84 -33.60
N LYS A 454 -7.42 10.71 -34.48
CA LYS A 454 -7.33 10.44 -35.91
C LYS A 454 -6.38 9.27 -36.22
N ARG A 455 -5.20 9.24 -35.58
CA ARG A 455 -4.20 8.18 -35.78
C ARG A 455 -4.72 6.81 -35.37
N GLU A 456 -5.47 6.72 -34.26
CA GLU A 456 -6.06 5.46 -33.77
C GLU A 456 -7.40 5.12 -34.45
N GLY A 457 -7.91 5.97 -35.37
CA GLY A 457 -9.18 5.77 -36.03
C GLY A 457 -10.39 5.85 -35.09
N ILE A 458 -10.29 6.69 -34.06
CA ILE A 458 -11.36 6.97 -33.10
C ILE A 458 -12.17 8.15 -33.63
N VAL A 459 -13.49 8.02 -33.64
CA VAL A 459 -14.41 9.08 -34.09
C VAL A 459 -14.53 10.14 -33.00
N ASP A 460 -14.23 11.38 -33.36
CA ASP A 460 -14.45 12.54 -32.49
C ASP A 460 -15.86 13.10 -32.73
N ALA A 461 -16.73 12.94 -31.73
CA ALA A 461 -18.09 13.46 -31.70
C ALA A 461 -18.32 14.37 -30.47
N GLY A 462 -17.25 14.78 -29.80
CA GLY A 462 -17.29 15.67 -28.65
C GLY A 462 -17.59 17.13 -29.01
N PRO A 463 -18.07 17.93 -28.04
CA PRO A 463 -18.32 19.34 -28.24
C PRO A 463 -17.00 20.12 -28.37
N ARG A 464 -17.04 21.22 -29.12
CA ARG A 464 -15.94 22.19 -29.19
C ARG A 464 -16.12 23.27 -28.12
N VAL A 465 -15.04 23.56 -27.40
CA VAL A 465 -14.99 24.61 -26.38
C VAL A 465 -14.02 25.68 -26.86
N PRO A 466 -14.51 26.80 -27.41
CA PRO A 466 -13.65 27.87 -27.94
C PRO A 466 -12.92 28.59 -26.81
N ASP A 467 -11.82 29.26 -27.17
CA ASP A 467 -11.00 30.09 -26.28
C ASP A 467 -10.45 29.34 -25.05
N CYS A 468 -10.31 28.01 -25.12
CA CYS A 468 -9.83 27.15 -24.03
C CYS A 468 -9.05 25.97 -24.57
N ASP A 469 -7.88 25.69 -24.02
CA ASP A 469 -7.14 24.43 -24.33
C ASP A 469 -7.59 23.26 -23.43
N ASN A 470 -7.32 22.04 -23.86
CA ASN A 470 -7.45 20.89 -22.99
C ASN A 470 -6.39 20.89 -21.90
N ALA A 471 -6.72 20.31 -20.76
CA ALA A 471 -5.81 20.22 -19.63
C ALA A 471 -4.61 19.34 -19.90
N MET A 472 -3.52 19.62 -19.18
CA MET A 472 -2.36 18.75 -19.07
C MET A 472 -2.33 18.14 -17.67
N ARG A 473 -2.02 16.84 -17.60
CA ARG A 473 -1.66 16.16 -16.36
C ARG A 473 -0.15 15.95 -16.34
N THR A 474 0.48 16.16 -15.18
CA THR A 474 1.83 15.70 -14.94
C THR A 474 1.74 14.35 -14.21
N VAL A 475 2.23 13.31 -14.85
CA VAL A 475 2.27 11.94 -14.33
C VAL A 475 3.70 11.67 -13.86
N LEU A 476 3.87 11.52 -12.57
CA LEU A 476 5.15 11.21 -11.94
C LEU A 476 5.18 9.70 -11.64
N ILE A 477 6.00 8.95 -12.38
CA ILE A 477 6.15 7.51 -12.20
C ILE A 477 7.34 7.27 -11.25
N ALA A 478 7.09 6.59 -10.15
CA ALA A 478 8.14 6.15 -9.24
C ALA A 478 8.84 4.88 -9.76
N ARG A 479 10.02 4.53 -9.20
CA ARG A 479 10.79 3.34 -9.60
C ARG A 479 10.03 2.03 -9.52
N ASN A 480 9.06 1.93 -8.62
CA ASN A 480 8.21 0.75 -8.44
C ASN A 480 7.01 0.69 -9.40
N GLY A 481 6.91 1.62 -10.37
CA GLY A 481 5.82 1.70 -11.31
C GLY A 481 4.55 2.42 -10.79
N SER A 482 4.51 2.81 -9.50
CA SER A 482 3.39 3.62 -8.99
C SER A 482 3.44 5.02 -9.55
N CYS A 483 2.26 5.61 -9.84
CA CYS A 483 2.19 6.94 -10.39
C CYS A 483 1.49 7.93 -9.43
N THR A 484 1.93 9.19 -9.47
CA THR A 484 1.27 10.33 -8.84
C THR A 484 0.87 11.31 -9.93
N ILE A 485 -0.40 11.71 -9.95
CA ILE A 485 -0.96 12.54 -11.01
C ILE A 485 -1.35 13.88 -10.45
N ILE A 486 -0.92 14.97 -11.13
CA ILE A 486 -1.36 16.33 -10.88
C ILE A 486 -2.04 16.82 -12.16
N ALA A 487 -3.35 17.08 -12.10
CA ALA A 487 -4.14 17.56 -13.22
C ALA A 487 -4.46 19.05 -13.11
N THR A 488 -4.44 19.75 -14.24
CA THR A 488 -5.02 21.08 -14.38
C THR A 488 -6.47 20.98 -14.87
N LYS A 489 -7.14 22.08 -15.16
CA LYS A 489 -8.49 22.12 -15.73
C LYS A 489 -8.44 22.78 -17.10
N GLY A 490 -9.17 22.22 -18.05
CA GLY A 490 -9.28 22.74 -19.40
C GLY A 490 -10.67 22.52 -20.01
N ALA A 491 -10.72 22.49 -21.33
CA ALA A 491 -11.94 22.33 -22.13
C ALA A 491 -12.75 21.07 -21.76
N GLU A 492 -12.08 19.98 -21.40
CA GLU A 492 -12.71 18.72 -20.99
C GLU A 492 -13.61 18.84 -19.74
N ALA A 493 -13.41 19.90 -18.94
CA ALA A 493 -14.22 20.20 -17.76
C ALA A 493 -15.49 21.03 -18.05
N MET A 494 -15.74 21.38 -19.32
CA MET A 494 -16.69 22.41 -19.72
C MET A 494 -17.76 21.88 -20.67
N ALA A 495 -18.30 20.68 -20.45
CA ALA A 495 -19.37 20.14 -21.29
C ALA A 495 -20.66 20.98 -21.19
N PRO A 496 -21.25 21.42 -22.31
CA PRO A 496 -22.56 22.06 -22.31
C PRO A 496 -23.66 21.13 -21.78
N GLU A 497 -24.64 21.66 -21.07
CA GLU A 497 -25.62 20.91 -20.25
C GLU A 497 -26.30 19.73 -20.94
N ASN A 498 -26.64 19.84 -22.23
CA ASN A 498 -27.40 18.80 -22.95
C ASN A 498 -26.62 18.16 -24.10
N VAL A 499 -25.33 18.47 -24.23
CA VAL A 499 -24.54 18.05 -25.41
C VAL A 499 -24.47 16.52 -25.53
N TRP A 500 -24.25 15.83 -24.44
CA TRP A 500 -24.15 14.39 -24.44
C TRP A 500 -25.51 13.69 -24.58
N ALA A 501 -26.57 14.28 -24.01
CA ALA A 501 -27.92 13.77 -24.14
C ALA A 501 -28.37 13.67 -25.61
N ASN A 502 -28.02 14.67 -26.43
CA ASN A 502 -28.32 14.73 -27.85
C ASN A 502 -27.66 13.60 -28.67
N TYR A 503 -26.50 13.11 -28.22
CA TYR A 503 -25.80 12.00 -28.86
C TYR A 503 -26.28 10.66 -28.31
N VAL A 504 -26.35 10.54 -26.99
CA VAL A 504 -26.63 9.28 -26.27
C VAL A 504 -28.03 8.73 -26.60
N CYS A 505 -29.00 9.61 -26.85
CA CYS A 505 -30.37 9.19 -27.26
C CYS A 505 -30.40 8.42 -28.60
N SER A 506 -29.33 8.45 -29.40
CA SER A 506 -29.19 7.71 -30.66
C SER A 506 -28.50 6.35 -30.54
N LEU A 507 -28.13 5.94 -29.35
CA LEU A 507 -27.45 4.67 -29.11
C LEU A 507 -28.42 3.48 -29.24
N HIS A 508 -27.87 2.34 -29.63
CA HIS A 508 -28.63 1.08 -29.81
C HIS A 508 -28.25 0.08 -28.69
N PRO A 509 -29.07 -0.93 -28.38
CA PRO A 509 -28.76 -1.92 -27.33
C PRO A 509 -27.48 -2.72 -27.51
N VAL A 510 -26.90 -2.73 -28.72
CA VAL A 510 -25.58 -3.34 -29.02
C VAL A 510 -24.40 -2.42 -28.67
N ASP A 511 -24.64 -1.12 -28.50
CA ASP A 511 -23.64 -0.15 -28.13
C ASP A 511 -23.35 -0.21 -26.61
N VAL A 512 -22.18 0.26 -26.20
CA VAL A 512 -21.79 0.40 -24.80
C VAL A 512 -21.40 1.85 -24.55
N LEU A 513 -22.06 2.47 -23.57
CA LEU A 513 -21.64 3.76 -23.03
C LEU A 513 -20.61 3.52 -21.93
N TYR A 514 -19.36 3.91 -22.19
CA TYR A 514 -18.29 3.92 -21.19
C TYR A 514 -18.23 5.32 -20.56
N ILE A 515 -18.32 5.37 -19.23
CA ILE A 515 -18.26 6.61 -18.45
C ILE A 515 -16.98 6.61 -17.63
N ASP A 516 -16.08 7.56 -17.91
CA ASP A 516 -14.96 7.89 -17.05
C ASP A 516 -15.45 8.76 -15.89
N GLY A 517 -15.45 8.20 -14.70
CA GLY A 517 -16.00 8.83 -13.49
C GLY A 517 -15.32 10.13 -13.09
N SER A 518 -14.10 10.38 -13.55
CA SER A 518 -13.37 11.65 -13.29
C SER A 518 -14.09 12.88 -13.87
N LEU A 519 -14.92 12.69 -14.89
CA LEU A 519 -15.76 13.77 -15.42
C LEU A 519 -16.71 14.38 -14.37
N MET A 520 -17.10 13.57 -13.35
CA MET A 520 -17.99 14.01 -12.26
C MET A 520 -17.34 15.00 -11.30
N ASP A 521 -16.02 15.15 -11.34
CA ASP A 521 -15.27 16.12 -10.53
C ASP A 521 -15.60 17.58 -10.92
N HIS A 522 -16.24 17.76 -12.08
CA HIS A 522 -16.64 19.04 -12.61
C HIS A 522 -18.16 19.21 -12.61
N PRO A 523 -18.72 20.22 -11.92
CA PRO A 523 -20.18 20.40 -11.78
C PRO A 523 -20.93 20.47 -13.10
N ALA A 524 -20.38 21.15 -14.12
CA ALA A 524 -20.98 21.24 -15.44
C ALA A 524 -21.12 19.87 -16.12
N ASN A 525 -20.03 19.09 -16.08
CA ASN A 525 -20.00 17.75 -16.64
C ASN A 525 -20.95 16.80 -15.93
N ARG A 526 -21.06 16.92 -14.60
CA ARG A 526 -22.02 16.13 -13.81
C ARG A 526 -23.46 16.35 -14.28
N ILE A 527 -23.87 17.61 -14.43
CA ILE A 527 -25.20 17.95 -14.92
C ILE A 527 -25.42 17.38 -16.33
N ALA A 528 -24.45 17.57 -17.22
CA ALA A 528 -24.52 17.06 -18.59
C ALA A 528 -24.61 15.51 -18.63
N ALA A 529 -23.84 14.82 -17.79
CA ALA A 529 -23.86 13.36 -17.68
C ALA A 529 -25.17 12.83 -17.13
N GLU A 530 -25.73 13.45 -16.10
CA GLU A 530 -27.04 13.06 -15.56
C GLU A 530 -28.18 13.31 -16.56
N ASN A 531 -28.09 14.35 -17.38
CA ASN A 531 -29.02 14.59 -18.48
C ASN A 531 -28.88 13.51 -19.58
N ALA A 532 -27.65 13.12 -19.91
CA ALA A 532 -27.37 12.06 -20.86
C ALA A 532 -27.91 10.71 -20.38
N LEU A 533 -27.72 10.37 -19.11
CA LEU A 533 -28.25 9.12 -18.53
C LEU A 533 -29.77 9.05 -18.53
N ARG A 534 -30.45 10.20 -18.34
CA ARG A 534 -31.93 10.25 -18.47
C ARG A 534 -32.42 10.07 -19.92
N ALA A 535 -31.57 10.44 -20.90
CA ALA A 535 -31.87 10.30 -22.32
C ALA A 535 -31.41 8.96 -22.91
N LEU A 536 -30.76 8.10 -22.11
CA LEU A 536 -30.21 6.82 -22.57
C LEU A 536 -31.33 5.86 -22.95
N PRO A 537 -31.33 5.28 -24.19
CA PRO A 537 -32.31 4.28 -24.59
C PRO A 537 -32.24 3.01 -23.73
N GLU A 538 -33.42 2.39 -23.55
CA GLU A 538 -33.50 1.13 -22.83
C GLU A 538 -32.68 0.02 -23.53
N GLY A 539 -31.96 -0.78 -22.75
CA GLY A 539 -31.14 -1.89 -23.25
C GLY A 539 -29.72 -1.52 -23.60
N VAL A 540 -29.36 -0.23 -23.68
CA VAL A 540 -27.93 0.19 -23.82
C VAL A 540 -27.16 -0.15 -22.53
N ARG A 541 -26.04 -0.82 -22.68
CA ARG A 541 -25.18 -1.17 -21.54
C ARG A 541 -24.28 -0.01 -21.15
N VAL A 542 -24.05 0.13 -19.85
CA VAL A 542 -23.15 1.15 -19.29
C VAL A 542 -22.04 0.50 -18.50
N VAL A 543 -20.81 0.92 -18.73
CA VAL A 543 -19.65 0.65 -17.87
C VAL A 543 -19.20 1.97 -17.27
N LEU A 544 -19.27 2.08 -15.95
CA LEU A 544 -18.81 3.25 -15.20
C LEU A 544 -17.51 2.91 -14.48
N ASP A 545 -16.44 3.62 -14.80
CA ASP A 545 -15.19 3.59 -14.04
C ASP A 545 -15.25 4.69 -12.98
N VAL A 546 -15.21 4.33 -11.69
CA VAL A 546 -15.54 5.28 -10.60
C VAL A 546 -14.36 6.17 -10.28
N SER A 547 -14.58 7.47 -10.16
CA SER A 547 -13.63 8.37 -9.49
C SER A 547 -13.86 8.36 -7.97
N PRO A 548 -12.80 8.25 -7.15
CA PRO A 548 -12.92 8.13 -5.70
C PRO A 548 -13.52 9.40 -5.04
N THR A 549 -13.50 10.52 -5.72
CA THR A 549 -13.86 11.80 -5.10
C THR A 549 -15.37 12.06 -5.02
N ILE A 550 -16.21 11.51 -5.92
CA ILE A 550 -17.57 12.07 -6.09
C ILE A 550 -18.72 11.05 -6.06
N GLY A 551 -18.48 9.78 -6.35
CA GLY A 551 -19.54 8.77 -6.30
C GLY A 551 -20.29 8.59 -7.62
N ILE A 552 -21.47 7.99 -7.55
CA ILE A 552 -22.23 7.48 -8.69
C ILE A 552 -23.22 8.53 -9.16
N PRO A 553 -23.34 8.79 -10.51
CA PRO A 553 -24.28 9.75 -11.06
C PRO A 553 -25.74 9.26 -10.91
N ASN A 554 -26.65 10.23 -10.78
CA ASN A 554 -28.08 9.94 -10.82
C ASN A 554 -28.51 9.46 -12.22
N GLY A 555 -29.45 8.54 -12.27
CA GLY A 555 -29.98 8.04 -13.55
C GLY A 555 -29.22 6.86 -14.17
N LEU A 556 -28.17 6.35 -13.50
CA LEU A 556 -27.43 5.17 -13.96
C LEU A 556 -28.39 3.96 -14.08
N PRO A 557 -28.45 3.24 -15.22
CA PRO A 557 -29.39 2.11 -15.41
C PRO A 557 -29.02 0.93 -14.47
N SER A 558 -30.01 0.08 -14.15
CA SER A 558 -29.82 -1.09 -13.28
C SER A 558 -28.84 -2.13 -13.87
N SER A 559 -28.72 -2.16 -15.18
CA SER A 559 -27.80 -3.04 -15.93
C SER A 559 -26.37 -2.51 -16.03
N ALA A 560 -26.03 -1.39 -15.37
CA ALA A 560 -24.69 -0.83 -15.41
C ALA A 560 -23.71 -1.69 -14.60
N ILE A 561 -22.49 -1.84 -15.13
CA ILE A 561 -21.35 -2.40 -14.41
C ILE A 561 -20.53 -1.24 -13.85
N ILE A 562 -20.33 -1.25 -12.55
CA ILE A 562 -19.50 -0.25 -11.85
C ILE A 562 -18.15 -0.86 -11.59
N SER A 563 -17.12 -0.33 -12.24
CA SER A 563 -15.72 -0.72 -12.12
C SER A 563 -14.99 0.23 -11.17
N MET A 564 -14.16 -0.31 -10.30
CA MET A 564 -13.34 0.46 -9.37
C MET A 564 -12.12 -0.35 -8.92
N ASN A 565 -11.06 0.32 -8.50
CA ASN A 565 -9.99 -0.34 -7.78
C ASN A 565 -10.36 -0.54 -6.30
N TYR A 566 -9.52 -1.30 -5.59
CA TYR A 566 -9.80 -1.63 -4.18
C TYR A 566 -9.81 -0.38 -3.29
N GLU A 567 -8.92 0.59 -3.52
CA GLU A 567 -8.87 1.85 -2.77
C GLU A 567 -10.13 2.71 -3.00
N GLU A 568 -10.60 2.79 -4.22
CA GLU A 568 -11.85 3.47 -4.57
C GLU A 568 -13.05 2.81 -3.91
N SER A 569 -13.08 1.48 -3.84
CA SER A 569 -14.11 0.74 -3.14
C SER A 569 -14.15 1.09 -1.64
N GLN A 570 -12.99 1.30 -1.02
CA GLN A 570 -12.89 1.73 0.37
C GLN A 570 -13.41 3.16 0.59
N VAL A 571 -13.14 4.08 -0.34
CA VAL A 571 -13.67 5.44 -0.27
C VAL A 571 -15.19 5.45 -0.39
N LEU A 572 -15.76 4.70 -1.33
CA LEU A 572 -17.22 4.55 -1.43
C LEU A 572 -17.83 3.94 -0.18
N TRP A 573 -17.17 2.96 0.42
CA TRP A 573 -17.55 2.35 1.68
C TRP A 573 -17.64 3.36 2.84
N THR A 574 -16.69 4.30 2.95
CA THR A 574 -16.71 5.31 4.01
C THR A 574 -17.93 6.26 3.93
N ARG A 575 -18.59 6.34 2.77
CA ARG A 575 -19.80 7.15 2.54
C ARG A 575 -21.09 6.44 2.94
N ILE A 576 -21.03 5.15 3.25
CA ILE A 576 -22.18 4.42 3.81
C ILE A 576 -22.42 4.91 5.24
N PRO A 577 -23.67 5.21 5.66
CA PRO A 577 -23.98 5.68 7.01
C PRO A 577 -23.42 4.74 8.09
N GLU A 578 -22.86 5.29 9.17
CA GLU A 578 -22.16 4.54 10.23
C GLU A 578 -23.04 3.43 10.86
N LYS A 579 -24.34 3.66 11.00
CA LYS A 579 -25.30 2.65 11.49
C LYS A 579 -25.39 1.41 10.60
N GLU A 580 -25.11 1.56 9.34
CA GLU A 580 -25.14 0.50 8.34
C GLU A 580 -23.78 -0.17 8.18
N ARG A 581 -22.69 0.50 8.61
CA ARG A 581 -21.34 -0.05 8.63
C ARG A 581 -21.08 -1.03 9.78
N GLN A 582 -21.83 -0.95 10.87
CA GLN A 582 -21.64 -1.80 12.07
C GLN A 582 -21.90 -3.31 11.83
N PHE A 583 -22.62 -3.65 10.77
CA PHE A 583 -22.90 -5.05 10.39
C PHE A 583 -21.87 -5.65 9.40
N LEU A 584 -20.89 -4.86 8.99
CA LEU A 584 -19.99 -5.19 7.91
C LEU A 584 -18.56 -4.97 8.40
N SER A 585 -18.02 -5.97 9.09
CA SER A 585 -16.57 -6.05 9.34
C SER A 585 -15.82 -5.91 8.03
N TRP A 586 -14.64 -5.30 8.07
CA TRP A 586 -13.68 -5.24 6.96
C TRP A 586 -13.65 -6.55 6.19
N THR A 587 -13.95 -6.46 4.91
CA THR A 587 -14.18 -7.65 4.12
C THR A 587 -13.17 -7.71 2.99
N PRO A 588 -12.70 -8.91 2.62
CA PRO A 588 -11.95 -9.17 1.40
C PRO A 588 -12.61 -8.50 0.18
N ALA A 589 -11.88 -8.32 -0.91
CA ALA A 589 -12.38 -7.65 -2.11
C ALA A 589 -13.66 -8.29 -2.70
N ASP A 590 -13.85 -9.60 -2.51
CA ASP A 590 -15.08 -10.34 -2.85
C ASP A 590 -16.29 -9.83 -2.05
N ASN A 591 -16.12 -9.61 -0.77
CA ASN A 591 -17.16 -9.08 0.11
C ASN A 591 -17.39 -7.58 -0.14
N ALA A 592 -16.34 -6.79 -0.45
CA ALA A 592 -16.48 -5.40 -0.86
C ALA A 592 -17.33 -5.32 -2.14
N ALA A 593 -17.03 -6.12 -3.16
CA ALA A 593 -17.80 -6.20 -4.38
C ALA A 593 -19.26 -6.60 -4.12
N THR A 594 -19.50 -7.66 -3.35
CA THR A 594 -20.86 -8.15 -3.02
C THR A 594 -21.67 -7.12 -2.24
N THR A 595 -21.05 -6.47 -1.25
CA THR A 595 -21.76 -5.48 -0.44
C THR A 595 -22.07 -4.22 -1.22
N LEU A 596 -21.11 -3.73 -2.02
CA LEU A 596 -21.34 -2.57 -2.87
C LEU A 596 -22.38 -2.88 -3.94
N ALA A 597 -22.37 -4.06 -4.56
CA ALA A 597 -23.39 -4.48 -5.52
C ALA A 597 -24.80 -4.45 -4.91
N SER A 598 -24.95 -5.01 -3.71
CA SER A 598 -26.22 -4.97 -2.97
C SER A 598 -26.68 -3.55 -2.65
N ARG A 599 -25.76 -2.65 -2.26
CA ARG A 599 -26.06 -1.27 -1.87
C ARG A 599 -26.35 -0.35 -3.04
N LEU A 600 -25.58 -0.51 -4.10
CA LEU A 600 -25.70 0.32 -5.29
C LEU A 600 -26.80 -0.16 -6.23
N HIS A 601 -27.36 -1.34 -5.98
CA HIS A 601 -28.32 -2.01 -6.85
C HIS A 601 -27.80 -2.11 -8.30
N ARG A 602 -26.51 -2.45 -8.45
CA ARG A 602 -25.76 -2.56 -9.72
C ARG A 602 -24.72 -3.66 -9.62
N ASP A 603 -24.32 -4.18 -10.76
CA ASP A 603 -23.18 -5.07 -10.84
C ASP A 603 -21.89 -4.30 -10.50
N VAL A 604 -21.05 -4.89 -9.66
CA VAL A 604 -19.80 -4.25 -9.19
C VAL A 604 -18.61 -5.13 -9.51
N LEU A 605 -17.56 -4.49 -9.99
CA LEU A 605 -16.25 -5.06 -10.26
C LEU A 605 -15.20 -4.32 -9.44
N VAL A 606 -14.48 -5.05 -8.59
CA VAL A 606 -13.40 -4.50 -7.76
C VAL A 606 -12.07 -5.09 -8.20
N HIS A 607 -11.14 -4.25 -8.65
CA HIS A 607 -9.79 -4.64 -9.03
C HIS A 607 -8.87 -4.67 -7.81
N LYS A 608 -7.99 -5.68 -7.74
CA LYS A 608 -7.00 -5.82 -6.68
C LYS A 608 -5.62 -6.17 -7.24
N ASP A 609 -5.11 -5.32 -8.11
CA ASP A 609 -3.77 -5.38 -8.72
C ASP A 609 -3.38 -6.81 -9.18
N ALA A 610 -2.23 -7.31 -8.72
CA ALA A 610 -1.74 -8.65 -9.04
C ALA A 610 -2.65 -9.80 -8.55
N ASN A 611 -3.63 -9.51 -7.69
CA ASN A 611 -4.60 -10.49 -7.20
C ASN A 611 -5.85 -10.59 -8.08
N GLY A 612 -5.87 -9.93 -9.23
CA GLY A 612 -6.98 -9.99 -10.17
C GLY A 612 -8.16 -9.08 -9.79
N ALA A 613 -9.38 -9.52 -10.06
CA ALA A 613 -10.58 -8.75 -9.77
C ALA A 613 -11.71 -9.64 -9.23
N TYR A 614 -12.69 -9.02 -8.57
CA TYR A 614 -13.89 -9.67 -8.06
C TYR A 614 -15.12 -9.03 -8.68
N PHE A 615 -15.94 -9.85 -9.33
CA PHE A 615 -17.21 -9.43 -9.89
C PHE A 615 -18.36 -9.91 -9.00
N ALA A 616 -19.24 -9.00 -8.62
CA ALA A 616 -20.46 -9.29 -7.87
C ALA A 616 -21.68 -8.74 -8.60
N PRO A 617 -22.61 -9.59 -9.06
CA PRO A 617 -23.87 -9.13 -9.62
C PRO A 617 -24.79 -8.60 -8.51
N TYR A 618 -25.64 -7.61 -8.83
CA TYR A 618 -26.64 -7.08 -7.92
C TYR A 618 -27.63 -8.16 -7.45
N ALA A 619 -28.03 -9.04 -8.36
CA ALA A 619 -28.92 -10.17 -8.08
C ALA A 619 -28.18 -11.48 -8.40
N PRO A 620 -27.39 -12.02 -7.47
CA PRO A 620 -26.64 -13.24 -7.70
C PRO A 620 -27.60 -14.43 -7.92
N SER A 621 -27.23 -15.31 -8.84
CA SER A 621 -27.98 -16.53 -9.17
C SER A 621 -26.98 -17.67 -9.42
N ASP A 622 -27.47 -18.92 -9.49
CA ASP A 622 -26.61 -20.07 -9.83
C ASP A 622 -25.95 -19.92 -11.21
N ALA A 623 -26.58 -19.18 -12.13
CA ALA A 623 -26.02 -18.87 -13.45
C ALA A 623 -25.01 -17.74 -13.44
N LEU A 624 -25.08 -16.81 -12.49
CA LEU A 624 -24.18 -15.67 -12.32
C LEU A 624 -23.94 -15.40 -10.84
N PRO A 625 -23.06 -16.19 -10.17
CA PRO A 625 -22.66 -15.95 -8.80
C PRO A 625 -21.62 -14.83 -8.73
N THR A 626 -21.24 -14.41 -7.52
CA THR A 626 -20.00 -13.66 -7.30
C THR A 626 -18.82 -14.57 -7.62
N PHE A 627 -17.79 -14.06 -8.34
CA PHE A 627 -16.63 -14.85 -8.70
C PHE A 627 -15.36 -13.99 -8.81
N HIS A 628 -14.24 -14.66 -8.61
CA HIS A 628 -12.89 -14.10 -8.82
C HIS A 628 -12.51 -14.21 -10.30
N ILE A 629 -11.79 -13.21 -10.80
CA ILE A 629 -11.22 -13.17 -12.14
C ILE A 629 -9.69 -13.07 -11.98
N PRO A 630 -8.94 -14.10 -12.40
CA PRO A 630 -7.48 -14.09 -12.29
C PRO A 630 -6.84 -13.05 -13.22
N THR A 631 -5.58 -12.72 -12.93
CA THR A 631 -4.76 -11.84 -13.76
C THR A 631 -3.41 -12.49 -14.05
N PRO A 632 -2.78 -12.27 -15.22
CA PRO A 632 -1.48 -12.84 -15.52
C PRO A 632 -0.40 -12.19 -14.64
N ARG A 633 0.57 -12.99 -14.21
CA ARG A 633 1.76 -12.48 -13.51
C ARG A 633 2.65 -11.75 -14.50
N ILE A 634 2.87 -10.47 -14.26
CA ILE A 634 3.69 -9.59 -15.10
C ILE A 634 4.71 -8.84 -14.26
N ARG A 635 5.69 -8.26 -14.90
CA ARG A 635 6.54 -7.23 -14.31
C ARG A 635 6.02 -5.87 -14.78
N ALA A 636 5.40 -5.12 -13.88
CA ALA A 636 4.90 -3.80 -14.18
C ALA A 636 6.06 -2.82 -14.43
N VAL A 637 5.91 -2.01 -15.48
CA VAL A 637 6.79 -0.88 -15.85
C VAL A 637 6.09 0.43 -15.52
N ASP A 638 4.81 0.54 -15.91
CA ASP A 638 3.99 1.73 -15.72
C ASP A 638 2.52 1.31 -15.59
N SER A 639 1.87 1.65 -14.48
CA SER A 639 0.46 1.33 -14.25
C SER A 639 -0.52 2.38 -14.81
N ASN A 640 -0.01 3.48 -15.40
CA ASN A 640 -0.86 4.51 -16.00
C ASN A 640 -1.68 3.96 -17.17
N GLY A 641 -3.01 4.08 -17.11
CA GLY A 641 -3.92 3.60 -18.14
C GLY A 641 -4.26 2.11 -18.09
N ALA A 642 -3.81 1.36 -17.05
CA ALA A 642 -4.16 -0.06 -16.90
C ALA A 642 -5.67 -0.27 -16.66
N GLY A 643 -6.29 0.53 -15.79
CA GLY A 643 -7.74 0.55 -15.54
C GLY A 643 -8.53 0.93 -16.80
N ASP A 644 -8.05 1.96 -17.53
CA ASP A 644 -8.63 2.36 -18.82
C ASP A 644 -8.58 1.21 -19.85
N ALA A 645 -7.43 0.53 -19.96
CA ALA A 645 -7.27 -0.61 -20.87
C ALA A 645 -8.24 -1.73 -20.52
N HIS A 646 -8.39 -2.02 -19.22
CA HIS A 646 -9.38 -2.99 -18.72
C HIS A 646 -10.81 -2.59 -19.15
N SER A 647 -11.23 -1.38 -18.81
CA SER A 647 -12.59 -0.88 -19.06
C SER A 647 -12.91 -0.78 -20.56
N GLY A 648 -11.91 -0.42 -21.37
CA GLY A 648 -12.00 -0.39 -22.83
C GLY A 648 -12.20 -1.77 -23.45
N VAL A 649 -11.43 -2.77 -23.01
CA VAL A 649 -11.55 -4.17 -23.48
C VAL A 649 -12.87 -4.78 -23.02
N LEU A 650 -13.27 -4.57 -21.76
CA LEU A 650 -14.58 -5.00 -21.25
C LEU A 650 -15.71 -4.44 -22.14
N SER A 651 -15.70 -3.13 -22.38
CA SER A 651 -16.70 -2.45 -23.20
C SER A 651 -16.76 -3.01 -24.63
N ALA A 652 -15.59 -3.23 -25.25
CA ALA A 652 -15.52 -3.83 -26.61
C ALA A 652 -16.06 -5.27 -26.65
N CYS A 653 -15.72 -6.09 -25.66
CA CYS A 653 -16.25 -7.46 -25.57
C CYS A 653 -17.76 -7.48 -25.41
N LEU A 654 -18.31 -6.54 -24.64
CA LEU A 654 -19.73 -6.41 -24.46
C LEU A 654 -20.46 -6.03 -25.75
N THR A 655 -19.88 -5.14 -26.61
CA THR A 655 -20.47 -4.80 -27.93
C THR A 655 -20.49 -6.00 -28.88
N GLN A 656 -19.55 -6.92 -28.71
CA GLN A 656 -19.37 -8.12 -29.56
C GLN A 656 -20.17 -9.33 -29.05
N GLY A 657 -20.92 -9.19 -27.94
CA GLY A 657 -21.69 -10.28 -27.36
C GLY A 657 -20.86 -11.39 -26.71
N VAL A 658 -19.61 -11.11 -26.36
CA VAL A 658 -18.75 -12.03 -25.61
C VAL A 658 -19.37 -12.28 -24.24
N SER A 659 -19.33 -13.53 -23.75
CA SER A 659 -19.84 -13.84 -22.41
C SER A 659 -19.15 -13.01 -21.32
N LEU A 660 -19.89 -12.59 -20.32
CA LEU A 660 -19.38 -11.67 -19.29
C LEU A 660 -18.12 -12.21 -18.59
N LYS A 661 -18.11 -13.49 -18.21
CA LYS A 661 -16.94 -14.11 -17.57
C LYS A 661 -15.70 -14.05 -18.48
N ARG A 662 -15.84 -14.33 -19.77
CA ARG A 662 -14.74 -14.25 -20.73
C ARG A 662 -14.33 -12.80 -20.98
N ALA A 663 -15.28 -11.88 -21.07
CA ALA A 663 -15.01 -10.45 -21.24
C ALA A 663 -14.17 -9.88 -20.08
N LEU A 664 -14.52 -10.23 -18.85
CA LEU A 664 -13.79 -9.81 -17.65
C LEU A 664 -12.37 -10.42 -17.60
N LEU A 665 -12.20 -11.67 -18.00
CA LEU A 665 -10.88 -12.31 -18.07
C LEU A 665 -9.98 -11.62 -19.12
N LEU A 666 -10.51 -11.34 -20.32
CA LEU A 666 -9.80 -10.59 -21.35
C LEU A 666 -9.43 -9.18 -20.87
N ALA A 667 -10.34 -8.52 -20.18
CA ALA A 667 -10.12 -7.18 -19.62
C ALA A 667 -9.01 -7.17 -18.56
N ASN A 668 -8.98 -8.14 -17.62
CA ASN A 668 -7.90 -8.28 -16.65
C ASN A 668 -6.54 -8.53 -17.32
N CYS A 669 -6.50 -9.40 -18.35
CA CYS A 669 -5.29 -9.63 -19.11
C CYS A 669 -4.80 -8.35 -19.81
N ALA A 670 -5.73 -7.56 -20.37
CA ALA A 670 -5.39 -6.32 -21.07
C ALA A 670 -4.81 -5.28 -20.10
N GLY A 671 -5.42 -5.08 -18.94
CA GLY A 671 -4.92 -4.15 -17.91
C GLY A 671 -3.53 -4.54 -17.42
N ALA A 672 -3.32 -5.83 -17.11
CA ALA A 672 -2.01 -6.32 -16.70
C ALA A 672 -0.96 -6.13 -17.81
N LEU A 673 -1.24 -6.56 -19.03
CA LEU A 673 -0.29 -6.43 -20.15
C LEU A 673 -0.02 -4.97 -20.53
N ALA A 674 -1.00 -4.07 -20.41
CA ALA A 674 -0.79 -2.64 -20.61
C ALA A 674 0.26 -2.09 -19.65
N SER A 675 0.30 -2.57 -18.40
CA SER A 675 1.27 -2.15 -17.40
C SER A 675 2.73 -2.57 -17.70
N THR A 676 2.98 -3.40 -18.71
CA THR A 676 4.34 -3.84 -19.06
C THR A 676 5.09 -2.87 -19.98
N ALA A 677 4.45 -1.80 -20.42
CA ALA A 677 5.03 -0.77 -21.27
C ALA A 677 4.84 0.62 -20.65
N ALA A 678 5.74 1.57 -20.98
CA ALA A 678 5.64 2.95 -20.49
C ALA A 678 4.59 3.74 -21.28
N GLY A 679 3.81 4.58 -20.60
CA GLY A 679 2.82 5.47 -21.19
C GLY A 679 1.37 5.00 -21.05
N PRO A 680 0.37 5.90 -21.26
CA PRO A 680 -1.02 5.62 -20.88
C PRO A 680 -1.78 4.71 -21.84
N ALA A 681 -1.51 4.72 -23.16
CA ALA A 681 -2.30 4.00 -24.17
C ALA A 681 -1.60 2.74 -24.70
N THR A 682 -1.11 1.91 -23.80
CA THR A 682 -0.22 0.76 -24.08
C THR A 682 -0.95 -0.58 -24.22
N CYS A 683 -2.28 -0.62 -24.23
CA CYS A 683 -3.05 -1.85 -24.40
C CYS A 683 -2.54 -2.67 -25.61
N PRO A 684 -2.18 -3.96 -25.46
CA PRO A 684 -1.65 -4.77 -26.55
C PRO A 684 -2.73 -5.16 -27.57
N PRO A 685 -2.34 -5.66 -28.76
CA PRO A 685 -3.28 -6.18 -29.75
C PRO A 685 -4.10 -7.36 -29.21
N ARG A 686 -5.32 -7.55 -29.74
CA ARG A 686 -6.28 -8.59 -29.36
C ARG A 686 -5.66 -9.99 -29.21
N ALA A 687 -4.85 -10.42 -30.17
CA ALA A 687 -4.25 -11.75 -30.16
C ALA A 687 -3.37 -12.01 -28.92
N GLN A 688 -2.64 -11.01 -28.42
CA GLN A 688 -1.83 -11.15 -27.21
C GLN A 688 -2.72 -11.25 -25.96
N ILE A 689 -3.80 -10.49 -25.90
CA ILE A 689 -4.78 -10.52 -24.81
C ILE A 689 -5.45 -11.89 -24.76
N GLU A 690 -5.91 -12.41 -25.91
CA GLU A 690 -6.55 -13.72 -26.03
C GLU A 690 -5.60 -14.85 -25.62
N THR A 691 -4.33 -14.81 -26.07
CA THR A 691 -3.31 -15.80 -25.68
C THR A 691 -3.10 -15.82 -24.15
N ALA A 692 -3.00 -14.65 -23.52
CA ALA A 692 -2.84 -14.56 -22.07
C ALA A 692 -4.05 -15.09 -21.31
N ALA A 693 -5.26 -14.79 -21.81
CA ALA A 693 -6.49 -15.25 -21.21
C ALA A 693 -6.73 -16.76 -21.38
N ASP A 694 -6.33 -17.34 -22.51
CA ASP A 694 -6.40 -18.78 -22.74
C ASP A 694 -5.44 -19.53 -21.81
N ALA A 695 -4.21 -19.02 -21.65
CA ALA A 695 -3.22 -19.59 -20.74
C ALA A 695 -3.69 -19.57 -19.25
N LEU A 696 -4.48 -18.57 -18.85
CA LEU A 696 -5.05 -18.54 -17.50
C LEU A 696 -6.23 -19.50 -17.35
N ALA A 697 -7.08 -19.63 -18.37
CA ALA A 697 -8.23 -20.54 -18.34
C ALA A 697 -7.78 -22.01 -18.24
N GLU A 698 -6.67 -22.39 -18.92
CA GLU A 698 -6.08 -23.74 -18.84
C GLU A 698 -5.47 -24.08 -17.45
N GLN A 699 -5.22 -23.09 -16.61
CA GLN A 699 -4.69 -23.30 -15.25
C GLN A 699 -5.80 -23.50 -14.19
N GLU A 700 -7.04 -23.12 -14.52
CA GLU A 700 -8.21 -23.28 -13.63
C GLU A 700 -8.95 -24.62 -13.85
N ASP A 701 -8.77 -25.30 -15.01
CA ASP A 701 -9.28 -26.64 -15.30
C ASP A 701 -8.29 -27.73 -14.81
#